data_48610dca32c77d222c4ba6bd42282e8b
#
_entry.id   48610dca32c77d222c4ba6bd42282e8b
#
_cell.length_a   1.000
_cell.length_b   1.000
_cell.length_c   1.000
_cell.angle_alpha   90.00
_cell.angle_beta   90.00
_cell.angle_gamma   90.00
#
_symmetry.space_group_name_H-M   'P 1'
#
loop_
_entity.id
_entity.type
_entity.pdbx_description
1 polymer ?
#
loop_
_entity_poly.entity_id
_entity_poly.type
_entity_poly.pdbx_seq_one_letter_code
_entity_poly.pdbx_strand_id
1 'polypeptide(L)'
;MRLNPAYLLPLLLCACTVNELPEQAAGDVILQIIPEAERTRTTLDADKTMVWEDATDLIGVCIPSRSSGNVLAESSRVGGRMVFSASVPEPRSGNKLYAYYPYSESIKGTTSRFTLTIPEVQTQAAAGQYNGSCNPMVAEPYVFGDDLATDALRLSFRLCGGILAFDISDSSGAYSGESVTGISFVSPKGTVAGTFIADSENFSSDAFSMTASKGSVSVTLDEAAALGSGAVYLSVLPGTYTGSLTVSTTNYDFVFPDRTITCGRATMKQFLVDLSKAGSLAYKGSVTLTPFSELNAGDQNINSHAGECADATLMKNYRCYVELGPSIGMDAPNYPRIRSMADGSFLLTWQQSDTDGDANGMDVYYALSPDGISWENKGFLFQRVRGYTTPDGSNTMVYTNGNSIVLANGYVCAVASFRPFTYYNKPNSQLYSGIELKRSADNGKTWTTTKKIIHRGPNWEAHLVQKRNGRIECYFSESHPLISSSNSGTAMVYSDNNGSTWYPALGSSPWSSYSPIHAIRHNWPANSAYPERYTDQMPVLIQLNDSDQMVGVFETVKSYDASANRVSFKISESWSPMDGNWPDLADGPDGWRGTGGEVYTTDASYYNPTLAASGTAPYIIQFPSGETVVSYSNGRQYAMIGDETARNFSGQFQIASESSCSWGGLDVCGSHEMMAAVRIGRGGDSSTSNPPVIAISRYALNHSINATSRTVKADGVNTEWASTDEALFVGSKSQAQATLRCSSDTDNVYFLIEVFDNSPDSGDYALLDIPAGGIKVNKDGLVSSAVASVTVSTCAAPDQGWLAEIAIPRSVAQISSGQLPVNLTLYEKSTGTTDAMRDSSQSKWVKVKQL
;
A
#
# COMPACT_ATOMS: atom_id res chain seq x y z
N MET A 1 -1.93 50.96 21.57
CA MET A 1 -0.90 51.31 22.56
C MET A 1 -1.06 50.40 23.74
N ARG A 2 -0.34 49.31 23.81
CA ARG A 2 0.00 48.57 25.04
C ARG A 2 1.25 47.76 24.70
N LEU A 3 2.32 48.09 25.40
CA LEU A 3 3.66 47.55 25.33
C LEU A 3 3.68 46.17 25.95
N ASN A 4 4.35 45.21 25.28
CA ASN A 4 4.64 43.89 25.77
C ASN A 4 5.98 43.89 26.52
N PRO A 5 6.11 43.24 27.69
CA PRO A 5 7.33 43.28 28.47
C PRO A 5 8.39 42.30 27.95
N ALA A 6 9.62 42.77 28.11
CA ALA A 6 10.86 42.18 27.69
C ALA A 6 11.13 40.76 28.27
N TYR A 7 11.72 39.91 27.46
CA TYR A 7 12.44 38.71 27.91
C TYR A 7 13.72 39.09 28.65
N LEU A 8 13.77 38.73 29.92
CA LEU A 8 15.00 38.67 30.67
C LEU A 8 15.65 37.32 30.44
N LEU A 9 16.75 37.28 29.71
CA LEU A 9 17.70 36.18 29.65
C LEU A 9 18.49 36.17 30.97
N PRO A 10 18.57 35.04 31.71
CA PRO A 10 19.57 34.94 32.77
C PRO A 10 20.93 34.68 32.13
N LEU A 11 21.88 35.59 32.34
CA LEU A 11 23.32 35.30 32.17
C LEU A 11 23.67 34.17 33.14
N LEU A 12 23.92 32.95 32.61
CA LEU A 12 24.68 31.94 33.33
C LEU A 12 26.13 32.44 33.39
N LEU A 13 26.53 32.90 34.56
CA LEU A 13 27.93 33.01 34.95
C LEU A 13 28.50 31.58 34.97
N CYS A 14 29.34 31.26 33.99
CA CYS A 14 30.25 30.12 34.09
C CYS A 14 31.18 30.35 35.28
N ALA A 15 30.82 29.83 36.44
CA ALA A 15 31.77 29.65 37.53
C ALA A 15 32.73 28.56 37.09
N CYS A 16 33.96 28.89 36.77
CA CYS A 16 35.06 27.95 36.78
C CYS A 16 35.11 27.38 38.19
N THR A 17 34.57 26.17 38.40
CA THR A 17 34.88 25.44 39.66
C THR A 17 36.34 25.09 39.63
N VAL A 18 37.10 25.77 40.42
CA VAL A 18 38.42 25.30 40.85
C VAL A 18 38.10 24.03 41.65
N ASN A 19 38.50 22.84 41.13
CA ASN A 19 38.44 21.61 41.91
C ASN A 19 39.29 21.81 43.16
N GLU A 20 38.63 21.94 44.32
CA GLU A 20 39.29 21.96 45.60
C GLU A 20 39.86 20.54 45.81
N LEU A 21 41.08 20.50 46.33
CA LEU A 21 41.69 19.25 46.76
C LEU A 21 40.80 18.58 47.81
N PRO A 22 40.69 17.22 47.84
CA PRO A 22 39.84 16.50 48.79
C PRO A 22 40.15 16.96 50.23
N GLU A 23 39.08 17.14 51.03
CA GLU A 23 39.23 17.53 52.43
C GLU A 23 40.12 16.53 53.20
N GLN A 24 41.23 16.99 53.73
CA GLN A 24 42.21 16.18 54.45
C GLN A 24 41.77 15.98 55.91
N ALA A 25 41.48 14.72 56.28
CA ALA A 25 41.27 14.39 57.72
C ALA A 25 42.58 14.49 58.50
N ALA A 26 42.49 14.76 59.82
CA ALA A 26 43.67 14.87 60.65
C ALA A 26 44.41 13.53 60.70
N GLY A 27 45.66 13.53 60.18
CA GLY A 27 46.52 12.34 60.04
C GLY A 27 46.49 11.63 58.68
N ASP A 28 45.77 12.20 57.71
CA ASP A 28 45.78 11.73 56.33
C ASP A 28 46.76 12.55 55.46
N VAL A 29 47.19 11.98 54.38
CA VAL A 29 48.01 12.61 53.33
C VAL A 29 47.23 12.58 52.00
N ILE A 30 47.51 13.54 51.13
CA ILE A 30 46.97 13.57 49.78
C ILE A 30 47.91 12.83 48.84
N LEU A 31 47.46 11.75 48.28
CA LEU A 31 48.16 11.07 47.22
C LEU A 31 47.82 11.75 45.87
N GLN A 32 48.86 11.97 45.05
CA GLN A 32 48.72 12.35 43.65
C GLN A 32 49.19 11.19 42.78
N ILE A 33 48.20 10.62 42.03
CA ILE A 33 48.38 9.43 41.22
C ILE A 33 48.36 9.85 39.76
N ILE A 34 49.39 9.48 39.02
CA ILE A 34 49.54 9.71 37.58
C ILE A 34 49.41 8.37 36.89
N PRO A 35 48.37 8.17 36.08
CA PRO A 35 48.23 6.94 35.32
C PRO A 35 49.31 6.88 34.23
N GLU A 36 49.97 5.72 34.09
CA GLU A 36 50.96 5.52 33.03
C GLU A 36 50.36 5.45 31.66
N ALA A 37 50.99 6.10 30.68
CA ALA A 37 50.39 6.52 29.41
C ALA A 37 50.14 5.40 28.37
N GLU A 38 50.69 4.19 28.55
CA GLU A 38 50.78 3.29 27.40
C GLU A 38 49.61 2.28 27.17
N ARG A 39 48.70 2.07 28.13
CA ARG A 39 47.62 1.05 27.98
C ARG A 39 46.33 1.34 28.74
N THR A 40 46.10 2.59 29.19
CA THR A 40 45.01 2.85 30.13
C THR A 40 44.27 4.17 29.84
N ARG A 41 43.06 4.11 29.29
CA ARG A 41 42.30 5.31 28.94
C ARG A 41 40.82 4.98 28.89
N THR A 42 39.96 5.98 29.07
CA THR A 42 38.52 5.82 29.21
C THR A 42 37.73 6.23 27.97
N THR A 43 38.34 7.01 27.09
CA THR A 43 37.77 7.38 25.79
C THR A 43 38.79 7.23 24.66
N LEU A 44 38.36 7.35 23.41
CA LEU A 44 39.27 7.28 22.25
C LEU A 44 39.42 8.68 21.64
N ASP A 45 40.70 9.10 21.44
CA ASP A 45 41.00 10.31 20.67
C ASP A 45 40.91 10.05 19.15
N ALA A 46 41.16 11.10 18.35
CA ALA A 46 41.11 11.03 16.89
C ALA A 46 42.05 9.96 16.29
N ASP A 47 43.12 9.60 16.96
CA ASP A 47 44.10 8.59 16.55
C ASP A 47 43.72 7.18 17.07
N LYS A 48 42.52 7.01 17.62
CA LYS A 48 42.04 5.78 18.30
C LYS A 48 42.90 5.37 19.49
N THR A 49 43.55 6.34 20.09
CA THR A 49 44.31 6.18 21.32
C THR A 49 43.38 6.49 22.50
N MET A 50 43.40 5.62 23.53
CA MET A 50 42.58 5.82 24.72
C MET A 50 43.14 6.95 25.59
N VAL A 51 42.29 7.84 26.08
CA VAL A 51 42.62 8.98 26.94
C VAL A 51 41.70 9.05 28.17
N TRP A 52 42.20 9.56 29.28
CA TRP A 52 41.41 9.86 30.48
C TRP A 52 40.67 11.19 30.30
N GLU A 53 39.43 11.27 30.82
CA GLU A 53 38.62 12.49 30.78
C GLU A 53 38.65 13.24 32.10
N ASP A 54 38.80 14.58 32.04
CA ASP A 54 38.79 15.44 33.20
C ASP A 54 37.46 15.47 33.91
N ALA A 55 37.46 15.48 35.23
CA ALA A 55 36.35 15.62 36.14
C ALA A 55 35.24 14.52 36.07
N THR A 56 35.30 13.65 35.08
CA THR A 56 34.34 12.55 34.93
C THR A 56 34.91 11.19 35.29
N ASP A 57 36.22 10.99 35.05
CA ASP A 57 36.91 9.77 35.42
C ASP A 57 37.26 9.78 36.89
N LEU A 58 36.73 8.85 37.65
CA LEU A 58 36.91 8.68 39.07
C LEU A 58 37.46 7.30 39.34
N ILE A 59 38.53 7.19 40.17
CA ILE A 59 39.08 5.90 40.57
C ILE A 59 38.88 5.64 42.07
N GLY A 60 38.77 4.37 42.43
CA GLY A 60 38.78 3.95 43.81
C GLY A 60 40.18 3.51 44.22
N VAL A 61 40.61 3.93 45.38
CA VAL A 61 41.94 3.55 45.96
C VAL A 61 41.80 3.01 47.36
N CYS A 62 42.69 2.12 47.75
CA CYS A 62 42.76 1.62 49.12
C CYS A 62 44.17 1.17 49.52
N ILE A 63 44.51 1.32 50.82
CA ILE A 63 45.74 0.80 51.46
C ILE A 63 45.31 -0.13 52.61
N PRO A 64 45.12 -1.44 52.37
CA PRO A 64 44.56 -2.35 53.37
C PRO A 64 45.31 -2.42 54.67
N SER A 65 46.65 -2.35 54.63
CA SER A 65 47.51 -2.38 55.78
C SER A 65 47.39 -1.14 56.69
N ARG A 66 46.71 -0.10 56.16
CA ARG A 66 46.43 1.14 56.97
C ARG A 66 44.96 1.27 57.32
N SER A 67 44.20 0.21 57.12
CA SER A 67 42.74 0.20 57.29
C SER A 67 41.99 1.26 56.42
N SER A 68 42.65 1.72 55.33
CA SER A 68 42.03 2.58 54.37
C SER A 68 40.96 1.78 53.62
N GLY A 69 39.70 2.27 53.73
CA GLY A 69 38.59 1.72 52.99
C GLY A 69 38.65 2.06 51.48
N ASN A 70 37.54 1.98 50.81
CA ASN A 70 37.42 2.44 49.45
C ASN A 70 37.34 3.98 49.40
N VAL A 71 38.44 4.62 49.00
CA VAL A 71 38.58 6.07 48.95
C VAL A 71 38.41 6.55 47.50
N LEU A 72 37.57 7.56 47.28
CA LEU A 72 37.45 8.25 46.00
C LEU A 72 38.71 9.05 45.71
N ALA A 73 39.27 8.88 44.50
CA ALA A 73 40.28 9.77 43.94
C ALA A 73 39.71 10.56 42.76
N GLU A 74 39.70 11.88 42.87
CA GLU A 74 39.16 12.81 41.88
C GLU A 74 40.21 13.16 40.83
N SER A 75 39.80 13.29 39.58
CA SER A 75 40.65 13.61 38.43
C SER A 75 40.82 15.12 38.23
N SER A 76 42.01 15.56 37.87
CA SER A 76 42.32 16.92 37.44
C SER A 76 43.50 16.92 36.47
N ARG A 77 43.70 18.01 35.71
CA ARG A 77 44.90 18.16 34.88
C ARG A 77 45.89 19.12 35.52
N VAL A 78 47.09 18.62 35.79
CA VAL A 78 48.19 19.41 36.29
C VAL A 78 49.31 19.42 35.24
N GLY A 79 49.66 20.59 34.72
CA GLY A 79 50.66 20.71 33.65
C GLY A 79 50.35 19.89 32.39
N GLY A 80 49.05 19.74 32.05
CA GLY A 80 48.57 18.96 30.90
C GLY A 80 48.54 17.45 31.14
N ARG A 81 48.89 16.94 32.31
CA ARG A 81 48.82 15.51 32.66
C ARG A 81 47.64 15.24 33.57
N MET A 82 47.00 14.10 33.39
CA MET A 82 45.94 13.61 34.28
C MET A 82 46.58 13.25 35.64
N VAL A 83 45.96 13.70 36.71
CA VAL A 83 46.31 13.41 38.10
C VAL A 83 45.04 13.07 38.87
N PHE A 84 45.07 11.96 39.61
CA PHE A 84 44.00 11.61 40.54
C PHE A 84 44.48 11.95 41.96
N SER A 85 43.67 12.66 42.70
CA SER A 85 44.00 13.07 44.09
C SER A 85 43.06 12.37 45.09
N ALA A 86 43.63 11.73 46.10
CA ALA A 86 42.89 11.04 47.16
C ALA A 86 43.45 11.34 48.54
N SER A 87 42.59 11.57 49.52
CA SER A 87 42.99 11.70 50.98
C SER A 87 42.99 10.31 51.63
N VAL A 88 44.12 9.81 51.99
CA VAL A 88 44.31 8.47 52.60
C VAL A 88 45.15 8.53 53.86
N PRO A 89 44.99 7.55 54.79
CA PRO A 89 45.93 7.47 55.95
C PRO A 89 47.38 7.37 55.52
N GLU A 90 48.26 8.09 56.17
CA GLU A 90 49.68 8.13 55.83
C GLU A 90 50.30 6.73 55.65
N PRO A 91 50.87 6.40 54.47
CA PRO A 91 51.44 5.09 54.21
C PRO A 91 52.74 4.84 54.99
N ARG A 92 53.15 3.56 55.01
CA ARG A 92 54.50 3.16 55.56
C ARG A 92 55.23 2.38 54.49
N SER A 93 56.56 2.36 54.58
CA SER A 93 57.38 1.52 53.71
C SER A 93 56.88 0.07 53.70
N GLY A 94 56.77 -0.49 52.49
CA GLY A 94 56.26 -1.82 52.25
C GLY A 94 54.74 -1.91 52.21
N ASN A 95 53.96 -0.84 52.48
CA ASN A 95 52.51 -0.83 52.24
C ASN A 95 52.21 -0.90 50.75
N LYS A 96 51.08 -1.50 50.38
CA LYS A 96 50.59 -1.56 49.01
C LYS A 96 49.38 -0.67 48.84
N LEU A 97 49.39 0.11 47.74
CA LEU A 97 48.25 0.85 47.24
C LEU A 97 47.60 0.02 46.09
N TYR A 98 46.31 -0.17 46.15
CA TYR A 98 45.51 -0.77 45.10
C TYR A 98 44.55 0.25 44.55
N ALA A 99 44.29 0.20 43.24
CA ALA A 99 43.34 1.10 42.57
C ALA A 99 42.52 0.38 41.52
N TYR A 100 41.33 0.92 41.28
CA TYR A 100 40.40 0.41 40.25
C TYR A 100 39.59 1.53 39.66
N TYR A 101 39.04 1.30 38.49
CA TYR A 101 38.13 2.20 37.72
C TYR A 101 36.94 1.41 37.21
N PRO A 102 35.74 1.99 37.12
CA PRO A 102 35.34 3.28 37.73
C PRO A 102 35.07 3.15 39.22
N TYR A 103 35.21 4.26 39.96
CA TYR A 103 34.88 4.30 41.39
C TYR A 103 33.41 3.90 41.62
N SER A 104 33.18 3.15 42.69
CA SER A 104 31.84 2.79 43.15
C SER A 104 31.78 2.74 44.66
N GLU A 105 30.85 3.46 45.26
CA GLU A 105 30.55 3.42 46.70
C GLU A 105 30.11 2.03 47.19
N SER A 106 29.61 1.18 46.29
CA SER A 106 29.15 -0.18 46.60
C SER A 106 30.31 -1.13 46.91
N ILE A 107 31.56 -0.82 46.48
CA ILE A 107 32.73 -1.61 46.76
C ILE A 107 33.18 -1.29 48.21
N LYS A 108 32.90 -2.24 49.10
CA LYS A 108 33.22 -2.15 50.51
C LYS A 108 34.45 -3.00 50.83
N GLY A 109 35.31 -2.48 51.66
CA GLY A 109 36.42 -3.27 52.21
C GLY A 109 37.82 -2.84 51.75
N THR A 110 38.83 -3.35 52.45
CA THR A 110 40.24 -3.04 52.31
C THR A 110 40.94 -4.27 51.74
N THR A 111 40.92 -4.46 50.41
CA THR A 111 41.43 -5.68 49.76
C THR A 111 42.05 -5.36 48.40
N SER A 112 42.84 -6.27 47.87
CA SER A 112 43.36 -6.27 46.50
C SER A 112 42.32 -6.68 45.49
N ARG A 113 41.17 -7.15 45.96
CA ARG A 113 40.14 -7.80 45.12
C ARG A 113 38.89 -6.95 45.03
N PHE A 114 38.54 -6.59 43.82
CA PHE A 114 37.42 -5.69 43.50
C PHE A 114 36.33 -6.43 42.78
N THR A 115 35.07 -6.27 43.20
CA THR A 115 33.89 -6.75 42.46
C THR A 115 33.53 -5.73 41.40
N LEU A 116 33.83 -6.05 40.14
CA LEU A 116 33.65 -5.19 39.00
C LEU A 116 32.63 -5.78 38.00
N THR A 117 32.08 -4.95 37.16
CA THR A 117 31.03 -5.38 36.21
C THR A 117 31.32 -4.83 34.81
N ILE A 118 31.28 -5.71 33.80
CA ILE A 118 31.04 -5.33 32.42
C ILE A 118 29.52 -5.42 32.23
N PRO A 119 28.81 -4.28 32.00
CA PRO A 119 27.34 -4.27 31.93
C PRO A 119 26.82 -5.07 30.73
N GLU A 120 25.70 -5.74 30.91
CA GLU A 120 24.97 -6.40 29.82
C GLU A 120 24.41 -5.36 28.86
N VAL A 121 23.94 -4.21 29.39
CA VAL A 121 23.44 -3.09 28.61
C VAL A 121 24.38 -1.92 28.76
N GLN A 122 24.90 -1.42 27.66
CA GLN A 122 25.86 -0.33 27.56
C GLN A 122 25.24 0.83 26.78
N THR A 123 25.81 2.02 26.92
CA THR A 123 25.44 3.22 26.18
C THR A 123 26.66 3.84 25.53
N GLN A 124 26.46 4.50 24.41
CA GLN A 124 27.47 5.27 23.71
C GLN A 124 26.84 6.55 23.20
N ALA A 125 27.43 7.71 23.48
CA ALA A 125 26.83 9.00 23.14
C ALA A 125 26.62 9.15 21.62
N ALA A 126 27.66 8.90 20.83
CA ALA A 126 27.59 8.92 19.37
C ALA A 126 28.59 7.93 18.76
N ALA A 127 28.43 7.60 17.46
CA ALA A 127 29.40 6.76 16.75
C ALA A 127 30.80 7.37 16.84
N GLY A 128 31.81 6.50 17.04
CA GLY A 128 33.19 6.90 17.22
C GLY A 128 33.55 7.29 18.66
N GLN A 129 32.59 7.47 19.58
CA GLN A 129 32.83 7.86 20.97
C GLN A 129 32.68 6.65 21.89
N TYR A 130 33.80 6.08 22.32
CA TYR A 130 33.80 4.92 23.23
C TYR A 130 33.46 5.32 24.67
N ASN A 131 32.55 4.58 25.30
CA ASN A 131 32.24 4.76 26.73
C ASN A 131 33.10 3.83 27.60
N GLY A 132 34.17 4.37 28.16
CA GLY A 132 35.10 3.62 28.98
C GLY A 132 34.54 3.13 30.31
N SER A 133 33.51 3.75 30.85
CA SER A 133 32.90 3.33 32.13
C SER A 133 32.29 1.91 32.04
N CYS A 134 32.00 1.43 30.82
CA CYS A 134 31.52 0.07 30.56
C CYS A 134 32.61 -1.00 30.62
N ASN A 135 33.86 -0.63 30.69
CA ASN A 135 35.01 -1.56 30.74
C ASN A 135 35.93 -1.23 31.93
N PRO A 136 35.71 -1.84 33.09
CA PRO A 136 36.46 -1.51 34.30
C PRO A 136 37.94 -1.87 34.18
N MET A 137 38.74 -1.22 34.99
CA MET A 137 40.19 -1.42 35.07
C MET A 137 40.63 -1.72 36.51
N VAL A 138 41.74 -2.41 36.64
CA VAL A 138 42.49 -2.51 37.88
C VAL A 138 43.93 -2.05 37.68
N ALA A 139 44.52 -1.49 38.70
CA ALA A 139 45.92 -1.08 38.69
C ALA A 139 46.86 -2.18 39.19
N GLU A 140 48.08 -2.19 38.67
CA GLU A 140 49.17 -2.92 39.27
C GLU A 140 49.44 -2.36 40.69
N PRO A 141 49.67 -3.22 41.72
CA PRO A 141 49.89 -2.74 43.06
C PRO A 141 51.14 -1.85 43.16
N TYR A 142 50.99 -0.64 43.72
CA TYR A 142 52.13 0.23 44.02
C TYR A 142 52.63 -0.09 45.39
N VAL A 143 53.94 -0.31 45.54
CA VAL A 143 54.63 -0.55 46.85
C VAL A 143 55.33 0.70 47.27
N PHE A 144 54.92 1.25 48.43
CA PHE A 144 55.60 2.40 49.01
C PHE A 144 57.04 2.05 49.44
N GLY A 145 58.05 2.82 49.01
CA GLY A 145 59.38 2.79 49.40
C GLY A 145 59.68 3.49 50.75
N ASP A 146 60.97 3.56 51.16
CA ASP A 146 61.32 4.23 52.34
C ASP A 146 61.24 5.77 52.25
N ASP A 147 61.14 6.31 51.05
CA ASP A 147 60.99 7.74 50.77
C ASP A 147 59.56 8.23 50.97
N LEU A 148 58.58 7.32 51.09
CA LEU A 148 57.20 7.56 51.32
C LEU A 148 56.62 8.61 50.35
N ALA A 149 57.00 8.59 49.10
CA ALA A 149 56.50 9.52 48.08
C ALA A 149 54.98 9.50 48.03
N THR A 150 54.34 10.66 48.11
CA THR A 150 52.89 10.82 48.02
C THR A 150 52.44 11.60 46.78
N ASP A 151 53.42 12.26 46.14
CA ASP A 151 53.24 13.01 44.88
C ASP A 151 53.81 12.25 43.70
N ALA A 152 53.17 12.37 42.54
CA ALA A 152 53.60 11.78 41.29
C ALA A 152 53.68 10.22 41.28
N LEU A 153 52.84 9.53 42.07
CA LEU A 153 52.75 8.07 42.06
C LEU A 153 52.29 7.55 40.68
N ARG A 154 53.13 6.74 40.07
CA ARG A 154 52.79 6.17 38.75
C ARG A 154 52.11 4.83 38.91
N LEU A 155 50.86 4.70 38.37
CA LEU A 155 50.14 3.45 38.37
C LEU A 155 49.84 3.01 36.96
N SER A 156 50.15 1.76 36.65
CA SER A 156 49.74 1.08 35.44
C SER A 156 48.34 0.47 35.64
N PHE A 157 47.36 0.93 34.87
CA PHE A 157 46.05 0.36 34.87
C PHE A 157 45.88 -0.60 33.67
N ARG A 158 45.03 -1.61 33.76
CA ARG A 158 44.73 -2.53 32.68
C ARG A 158 43.24 -2.78 32.65
N LEU A 159 42.60 -2.64 31.45
CA LEU A 159 41.24 -3.01 31.25
C LEU A 159 40.96 -4.47 31.66
N CYS A 160 39.81 -4.72 32.26
CA CYS A 160 39.39 -6.09 32.57
C CYS A 160 38.78 -6.77 31.35
N GLY A 161 38.08 -6.03 30.52
CA GLY A 161 37.50 -6.53 29.27
C GLY A 161 38.35 -6.28 28.04
N GLY A 162 37.79 -6.72 26.89
CA GLY A 162 38.20 -6.32 25.55
C GLY A 162 37.17 -5.40 24.93
N ILE A 163 37.50 -4.77 23.81
CA ILE A 163 36.69 -3.85 23.08
C ILE A 163 36.41 -4.42 21.68
N LEU A 164 35.15 -4.54 21.29
CA LEU A 164 34.74 -4.83 19.93
C LEU A 164 34.34 -3.50 19.27
N ALA A 165 34.93 -3.18 18.13
CA ALA A 165 34.64 -2.00 17.34
C ALA A 165 33.97 -2.43 16.03
N PHE A 166 32.77 -1.97 15.78
CA PHE A 166 31.98 -2.33 14.60
C PHE A 166 31.86 -1.13 13.68
N ASP A 167 32.44 -1.22 12.49
CA ASP A 167 32.24 -0.28 11.39
C ASP A 167 31.11 -0.83 10.50
N ILE A 168 29.98 -0.10 10.45
CA ILE A 168 28.78 -0.56 9.77
C ILE A 168 28.67 0.10 8.40
N SER A 169 28.42 -0.70 7.38
CA SER A 169 28.26 -0.26 5.98
C SER A 169 27.14 -1.02 5.29
N ASP A 170 26.74 -0.54 4.11
CA ASP A 170 25.83 -1.22 3.21
C ASP A 170 26.41 -1.19 1.78
N SER A 171 26.96 -2.31 1.31
CA SER A 171 27.54 -2.41 -0.03
C SER A 171 26.48 -2.49 -1.14
N SER A 172 25.22 -2.77 -0.79
CA SER A 172 24.12 -2.81 -1.77
C SER A 172 23.55 -1.42 -2.07
N GLY A 173 23.73 -0.46 -1.17
CA GLY A 173 23.06 0.85 -1.22
C GLY A 173 21.59 0.83 -0.84
N ALA A 174 21.02 -0.35 -0.61
CA ALA A 174 19.60 -0.53 -0.31
C ALA A 174 19.19 0.09 1.03
N TYR A 175 20.14 0.16 1.99
CA TYR A 175 19.92 0.67 3.34
C TYR A 175 20.68 1.97 3.61
N SER A 176 21.08 2.70 2.55
CA SER A 176 21.90 3.91 2.67
C SER A 176 21.22 5.05 3.46
N GLY A 177 19.90 5.02 3.60
CA GLY A 177 19.13 5.97 4.42
C GLY A 177 18.98 5.57 5.89
N GLU A 178 19.45 4.39 6.29
CA GLU A 178 19.36 3.91 7.66
C GLU A 178 20.40 4.56 8.57
N SER A 179 20.04 4.73 9.84
CA SER A 179 20.95 5.18 10.89
C SER A 179 21.04 4.12 11.98
N VAL A 180 22.27 3.76 12.38
CA VAL A 180 22.52 2.78 13.44
C VAL A 180 22.03 3.34 14.77
N THR A 181 21.23 2.58 15.51
CA THR A 181 20.74 2.91 16.86
C THR A 181 21.37 2.05 17.95
N GLY A 182 21.98 0.91 17.58
CA GLY A 182 22.63 0.04 18.54
C GLY A 182 23.13 -1.26 17.94
N ILE A 183 23.83 -2.02 18.78
CA ILE A 183 24.33 -3.36 18.45
C ILE A 183 24.08 -4.29 19.65
N SER A 184 23.72 -5.53 19.40
CA SER A 184 23.68 -6.58 20.42
C SER A 184 24.38 -7.85 19.95
N PHE A 185 24.99 -8.57 20.89
CA PHE A 185 25.56 -9.88 20.66
C PHE A 185 25.06 -10.86 21.70
N VAL A 186 24.50 -11.97 21.28
CA VAL A 186 23.95 -13.03 22.13
C VAL A 186 24.71 -14.32 21.89
N SER A 187 25.39 -14.84 22.92
CA SER A 187 26.08 -16.11 22.91
C SER A 187 25.37 -17.13 23.82
N PRO A 188 24.70 -18.13 23.27
CA PRO A 188 23.92 -19.06 24.09
C PRO A 188 24.70 -19.89 25.08
N LYS A 189 26.01 -20.03 24.86
CA LYS A 189 26.91 -20.88 25.68
C LYS A 189 28.09 -20.14 26.32
N GLY A 190 28.25 -18.85 26.00
CA GLY A 190 29.37 -18.04 26.47
C GLY A 190 28.96 -17.01 27.50
N THR A 191 29.87 -16.61 28.38
CA THR A 191 29.70 -15.49 29.30
C THR A 191 30.38 -14.28 28.71
N VAL A 192 29.64 -13.37 28.08
CA VAL A 192 30.17 -12.22 27.34
C VAL A 192 30.23 -10.94 28.18
N ALA A 193 29.44 -10.87 29.27
CA ALA A 193 29.37 -9.77 30.21
C ALA A 193 29.02 -10.27 31.60
N GLY A 194 29.03 -9.41 32.61
CA GLY A 194 28.60 -9.77 33.96
C GLY A 194 29.52 -9.22 35.05
N THR A 195 29.29 -9.67 36.28
CA THR A 195 30.01 -9.25 37.47
C THR A 195 31.07 -10.29 37.85
N PHE A 196 32.27 -9.83 38.18
CA PHE A 196 33.40 -10.69 38.47
C PHE A 196 34.29 -10.06 39.51
N ILE A 197 35.23 -10.87 40.09
CA ILE A 197 36.25 -10.42 41.01
C ILE A 197 37.54 -10.25 40.21
N ALA A 198 38.06 -9.02 40.17
CA ALA A 198 39.36 -8.69 39.66
C ALA A 198 40.34 -8.55 40.83
N ASP A 199 41.47 -9.22 40.77
CA ASP A 199 42.49 -9.20 41.81
C ASP A 199 43.75 -8.48 41.31
N SER A 200 44.07 -7.33 41.91
CA SER A 200 45.28 -6.55 41.56
C SER A 200 46.58 -7.32 41.78
N GLU A 201 46.64 -8.23 42.73
CA GLU A 201 47.85 -9.08 42.92
C GLU A 201 48.05 -10.06 41.74
N ASN A 202 46.98 -10.33 40.97
CA ASN A 202 47.02 -11.12 39.73
C ASN A 202 46.84 -10.24 38.49
N PHE A 203 47.39 -9.04 38.47
CA PHE A 203 47.22 -8.00 37.46
C PHE A 203 47.41 -8.49 36.03
N SER A 204 48.34 -9.39 35.77
CA SER A 204 48.62 -9.97 34.45
C SER A 204 47.66 -11.08 34.01
N SER A 205 46.86 -11.62 34.91
CA SER A 205 45.94 -12.70 34.61
C SER A 205 44.75 -12.24 33.75
N ASP A 206 44.38 -13.04 32.75
CA ASP A 206 43.17 -12.83 31.94
C ASP A 206 41.95 -13.59 32.50
N ALA A 207 42.10 -14.37 33.56
CA ALA A 207 41.04 -15.14 34.19
C ALA A 207 40.40 -14.39 35.36
N PHE A 208 39.09 -14.34 35.38
CA PHE A 208 38.29 -13.74 36.45
C PHE A 208 37.39 -14.77 37.14
N SER A 209 37.11 -14.56 38.42
CA SER A 209 36.12 -15.33 39.15
C SER A 209 34.76 -14.67 38.99
N MET A 210 33.88 -15.30 38.17
CA MET A 210 32.53 -14.75 37.92
C MET A 210 31.65 -14.89 39.17
N THR A 211 30.92 -13.84 39.48
CA THR A 211 29.86 -13.81 40.50
C THR A 211 28.47 -13.73 39.88
N ALA A 212 28.37 -13.15 38.70
CA ALA A 212 27.17 -13.16 37.86
C ALA A 212 27.59 -13.20 36.39
N SER A 213 27.00 -14.12 35.64
CA SER A 213 27.31 -14.33 34.20
C SER A 213 26.15 -13.91 33.31
N LYS A 214 26.48 -13.28 32.21
CA LYS A 214 25.53 -12.87 31.16
C LYS A 214 25.98 -13.41 29.81
N GLY A 215 25.02 -14.03 29.10
CA GLY A 215 25.23 -14.56 27.74
C GLY A 215 24.96 -13.53 26.64
N SER A 216 24.59 -12.33 27.00
CA SER A 216 24.28 -11.23 26.08
C SER A 216 24.98 -9.95 26.48
N VAL A 217 25.22 -9.11 25.47
CA VAL A 217 25.72 -7.74 25.66
C VAL A 217 25.14 -6.87 24.54
N SER A 218 24.75 -5.64 24.88
CA SER A 218 24.21 -4.68 23.92
C SER A 218 24.73 -3.27 24.20
N VAL A 219 24.78 -2.46 23.15
CA VAL A 219 25.01 -1.02 23.24
C VAL A 219 23.94 -0.27 22.49
N THR A 220 23.43 0.80 23.09
CA THR A 220 22.51 1.75 22.47
C THR A 220 23.25 3.06 22.26
N LEU A 221 23.07 3.66 21.09
CA LEU A 221 23.55 5.01 20.79
C LEU A 221 22.51 6.03 21.28
N ASP A 222 22.97 7.07 22.01
CA ASP A 222 22.08 8.17 22.41
C ASP A 222 21.65 8.99 21.19
N GLU A 223 22.53 9.09 20.17
CA GLU A 223 22.24 9.69 18.87
C GLU A 223 22.41 8.65 17.76
N ALA A 224 21.38 8.43 16.97
CA ALA A 224 21.44 7.51 15.83
C ALA A 224 22.51 7.97 14.81
N ALA A 225 23.35 7.07 14.37
CA ALA A 225 24.53 7.35 13.56
C ALA A 225 24.36 6.90 12.12
N ALA A 226 24.62 7.78 11.15
CA ALA A 226 24.64 7.41 9.74
C ALA A 226 25.66 6.29 9.46
N LEU A 227 25.39 5.44 8.47
CA LEU A 227 26.32 4.36 8.10
C LEU A 227 27.69 4.92 7.74
N GLY A 228 28.74 4.32 8.30
CA GLY A 228 30.12 4.74 8.06
C GLY A 228 30.56 6.01 8.79
N SER A 229 29.74 6.64 9.64
CA SER A 229 30.10 7.86 10.37
C SER A 229 31.07 7.64 11.53
N GLY A 230 31.28 6.39 11.97
CA GLY A 230 32.17 6.02 13.05
C GLY A 230 31.86 4.63 13.60
N ALA A 231 32.75 4.07 14.41
CA ALA A 231 32.57 2.76 15.01
C ALA A 231 31.58 2.79 16.19
N VAL A 232 30.83 1.68 16.33
CA VAL A 232 30.03 1.36 17.52
C VAL A 232 30.82 0.37 18.37
N TYR A 233 30.95 0.65 19.67
CA TYR A 233 31.82 -0.11 20.55
C TYR A 233 31.04 -0.94 21.56
N LEU A 234 31.49 -2.20 21.78
CA LEU A 234 31.00 -3.09 22.84
C LEU A 234 32.17 -3.51 23.72
N SER A 235 32.03 -3.35 25.03
CA SER A 235 32.94 -3.92 26.02
C SER A 235 32.49 -5.35 26.33
N VAL A 236 33.43 -6.32 26.28
CA VAL A 236 33.12 -7.74 26.52
C VAL A 236 34.18 -8.36 27.44
N LEU A 237 33.85 -9.44 28.15
CA LEU A 237 34.85 -10.26 28.86
C LEU A 237 35.83 -10.88 27.84
N PRO A 238 37.07 -11.18 28.24
CA PRO A 238 38.00 -11.89 27.36
C PRO A 238 37.52 -13.31 27.06
N GLY A 239 37.57 -13.73 25.78
CA GLY A 239 37.16 -15.07 25.42
C GLY A 239 36.92 -15.26 23.92
N THR A 240 36.47 -16.46 23.58
CA THR A 240 35.94 -16.79 22.22
C THR A 240 34.51 -17.20 22.37
N TYR A 241 33.64 -16.54 21.62
CA TYR A 241 32.18 -16.67 21.71
C TYR A 241 31.61 -16.96 20.35
N THR A 242 30.62 -17.86 20.27
CA THR A 242 29.83 -18.09 19.09
C THR A 242 28.39 -17.72 19.39
N GLY A 243 27.77 -16.93 18.52
CA GLY A 243 26.42 -16.41 18.76
C GLY A 243 25.88 -15.58 17.61
N SER A 244 24.83 -14.87 17.89
CA SER A 244 24.16 -13.99 16.94
C SER A 244 24.50 -12.53 17.21
N LEU A 245 24.91 -11.82 16.17
CA LEU A 245 25.11 -10.36 16.17
C LEU A 245 23.89 -9.71 15.55
N THR A 246 23.30 -8.72 16.22
CA THR A 246 22.22 -7.90 15.66
C THR A 246 22.69 -6.47 15.58
N VAL A 247 22.55 -5.86 14.41
CA VAL A 247 22.71 -4.41 14.20
C VAL A 247 21.32 -3.81 14.10
N SER A 248 20.99 -2.93 15.05
CA SER A 248 19.74 -2.19 15.08
C SER A 248 19.91 -0.85 14.38
N THR A 249 19.01 -0.55 13.45
CA THR A 249 18.93 0.75 12.77
C THR A 249 17.61 1.43 13.09
N THR A 250 17.34 2.57 12.50
CA THR A 250 16.10 3.32 12.70
C THR A 250 14.87 2.46 12.40
N ASN A 251 14.89 1.72 11.29
CA ASN A 251 13.71 0.98 10.82
C ASN A 251 13.87 -0.54 10.89
N TYR A 252 15.07 -1.09 11.06
CA TYR A 252 15.31 -2.53 10.95
C TYR A 252 16.24 -3.06 12.05
N ASP A 253 16.11 -4.36 12.30
CA ASP A 253 17.10 -5.19 12.99
C ASP A 253 17.72 -6.17 12.01
N PHE A 254 19.03 -6.05 11.77
CA PHE A 254 19.82 -6.91 10.89
C PHE A 254 20.49 -8.00 11.70
N VAL A 255 20.14 -9.26 11.49
CA VAL A 255 20.64 -10.39 12.27
C VAL A 255 21.68 -11.18 11.49
N PHE A 256 22.85 -11.36 12.10
CA PHE A 256 23.97 -12.15 11.58
C PHE A 256 24.15 -13.38 12.47
N PRO A 257 23.63 -14.55 12.12
CA PRO A 257 23.75 -15.75 12.92
C PRO A 257 25.16 -16.33 12.88
N ASP A 258 25.48 -17.20 13.83
CA ASP A 258 26.68 -18.06 13.88
C ASP A 258 28.02 -17.29 13.78
N ARG A 259 28.09 -16.07 14.35
CA ARG A 259 29.31 -15.29 14.38
C ARG A 259 30.22 -15.75 15.50
N THR A 260 31.49 -16.01 15.18
CA THR A 260 32.51 -16.31 16.17
C THR A 260 33.37 -15.07 16.39
N ILE A 261 33.40 -14.59 17.64
CA ILE A 261 34.12 -13.41 18.06
C ILE A 261 35.18 -13.85 19.08
N THR A 262 36.43 -13.48 18.86
CA THR A 262 37.52 -13.67 19.83
C THR A 262 38.09 -12.32 20.23
N CYS A 263 38.07 -12.01 21.52
CA CYS A 263 38.59 -10.79 22.05
C CYS A 263 39.46 -11.07 23.32
N GLY A 264 40.64 -10.57 23.36
CA GLY A 264 41.55 -10.67 24.52
C GLY A 264 41.31 -9.55 25.51
N ARG A 265 41.81 -9.71 26.74
CA ARG A 265 41.84 -8.66 27.76
C ARG A 265 42.67 -7.46 27.30
N ALA A 266 42.15 -6.25 27.47
CA ALA A 266 42.78 -5.00 27.07
C ALA A 266 43.20 -4.94 25.58
N THR A 267 42.43 -5.60 24.73
CA THR A 267 42.59 -5.57 23.26
C THR A 267 41.37 -4.99 22.59
N MET A 268 41.58 -4.31 21.47
CA MET A 268 40.51 -3.87 20.57
C MET A 268 40.45 -4.76 19.33
N LYS A 269 39.28 -5.23 18.97
CA LYS A 269 39.03 -6.01 17.75
C LYS A 269 38.08 -5.24 16.86
N GLN A 270 38.50 -4.95 15.64
CA GLN A 270 37.69 -4.25 14.65
C GLN A 270 36.96 -5.24 13.75
N PHE A 271 35.71 -4.93 13.44
CA PHE A 271 34.81 -5.70 12.57
C PHE A 271 34.18 -4.77 11.52
N LEU A 272 34.24 -5.19 10.27
CA LEU A 272 33.48 -4.57 9.19
C LEU A 272 32.19 -5.36 9.05
N VAL A 273 31.05 -4.69 9.20
CA VAL A 273 29.72 -5.31 9.10
C VAL A 273 28.97 -4.67 7.95
N ASP A 274 28.68 -5.46 6.95
CA ASP A 274 27.90 -5.07 5.79
C ASP A 274 26.45 -5.51 5.98
N LEU A 275 25.51 -4.57 6.10
CA LEU A 275 24.09 -4.84 6.35
C LEU A 275 23.49 -5.72 5.25
N SER A 276 23.95 -5.60 4.00
CA SER A 276 23.50 -6.43 2.88
C SER A 276 23.83 -7.93 3.04
N LYS A 277 24.66 -8.30 4.01
CA LYS A 277 25.08 -9.69 4.31
C LYS A 277 24.40 -10.25 5.56
N ALA A 278 23.37 -9.60 6.06
CA ALA A 278 22.59 -10.13 7.17
C ALA A 278 21.93 -11.46 6.79
N GLY A 279 21.82 -12.37 7.75
CA GLY A 279 21.16 -13.65 7.53
C GLY A 279 19.63 -13.52 7.58
N SER A 280 19.12 -12.54 8.32
CA SER A 280 17.71 -12.17 8.36
C SER A 280 17.55 -10.70 8.73
N LEU A 281 16.38 -10.17 8.42
CA LEU A 281 16.00 -8.78 8.57
C LEU A 281 14.63 -8.71 9.23
N ALA A 282 14.45 -7.84 10.21
CA ALA A 282 13.17 -7.58 10.84
C ALA A 282 12.84 -6.09 10.80
N TYR A 283 11.71 -5.74 10.19
CA TYR A 283 11.20 -4.38 10.19
C TYR A 283 10.57 -4.03 11.54
N LYS A 284 10.94 -2.87 12.12
CA LYS A 284 10.46 -2.42 13.44
C LYS A 284 9.18 -1.59 13.40
N GLY A 285 8.74 -1.19 12.21
CA GLY A 285 7.47 -0.50 12.01
C GLY A 285 6.27 -1.45 11.92
N SER A 286 5.12 -0.89 11.59
CA SER A 286 3.90 -1.65 11.31
C SER A 286 3.63 -1.71 9.81
N VAL A 287 3.18 -2.85 9.31
CA VAL A 287 2.70 -3.02 7.94
C VAL A 287 1.17 -3.04 7.96
N THR A 288 0.56 -2.34 7.01
CA THR A 288 -0.89 -2.34 6.82
C THR A 288 -1.21 -3.05 5.51
N LEU A 289 -1.98 -4.12 5.61
CA LEU A 289 -2.52 -4.83 4.45
C LEU A 289 -3.75 -4.10 3.91
N THR A 290 -4.08 -4.34 2.65
CA THR A 290 -5.32 -3.85 2.04
C THR A 290 -6.52 -4.32 2.87
N PRO A 291 -7.47 -3.44 3.24
CA PRO A 291 -8.64 -3.81 4.04
C PRO A 291 -9.45 -4.92 3.39
N PHE A 292 -10.03 -5.77 4.22
CA PHE A 292 -10.93 -6.85 3.81
C PHE A 292 -12.37 -6.48 4.19
N SER A 293 -13.31 -6.70 3.25
CA SER A 293 -14.73 -6.53 3.47
C SER A 293 -15.46 -7.85 3.26
N GLU A 294 -16.46 -8.13 4.10
CA GLU A 294 -17.33 -9.30 3.92
C GLU A 294 -18.29 -9.08 2.76
N LEU A 295 -18.63 -10.16 2.08
CA LEU A 295 -19.54 -10.18 0.96
C LEU A 295 -20.75 -11.10 1.22
N ASN A 296 -21.80 -10.90 0.44
CA ASN A 296 -22.95 -11.75 0.48
C ASN A 296 -22.64 -13.19 0.05
N ALA A 297 -23.26 -14.15 0.72
CA ALA A 297 -23.21 -15.55 0.27
C ALA A 297 -23.78 -15.68 -1.14
N GLY A 298 -23.17 -16.52 -1.95
CA GLY A 298 -23.57 -16.73 -3.34
C GLY A 298 -22.85 -15.86 -4.37
N ASP A 299 -22.02 -14.90 -3.95
CA ASP A 299 -21.06 -14.25 -4.84
C ASP A 299 -20.07 -15.29 -5.37
N GLN A 300 -19.78 -15.22 -6.66
CA GLN A 300 -19.00 -16.24 -7.37
C GLN A 300 -17.86 -15.62 -8.15
N ASN A 301 -16.73 -16.36 -8.19
CA ASN A 301 -15.58 -16.06 -9.02
C ASN A 301 -15.51 -17.08 -10.15
N ILE A 302 -16.45 -17.10 -11.05
CA ILE A 302 -16.37 -18.15 -12.08
C ILE A 302 -16.88 -17.61 -13.39
N ASN A 303 -16.01 -17.61 -14.36
CA ASN A 303 -16.42 -17.80 -15.74
C ASN A 303 -15.25 -18.09 -16.64
N SER A 304 -15.46 -18.92 -17.62
CA SER A 304 -14.50 -19.19 -18.66
C SER A 304 -15.16 -18.95 -20.01
N HIS A 305 -14.38 -18.57 -21.00
CA HIS A 305 -14.82 -18.44 -22.38
C HIS A 305 -13.85 -19.10 -23.35
N ALA A 306 -14.26 -19.24 -24.61
CA ALA A 306 -13.41 -19.72 -25.69
C ALA A 306 -12.49 -18.62 -26.23
N GLY A 307 -11.57 -18.95 -27.10
CA GLY A 307 -10.62 -18.04 -27.71
C GLY A 307 -9.23 -18.12 -27.08
N GLU A 308 -8.42 -17.07 -27.22
CA GLU A 308 -7.06 -17.02 -26.67
C GLU A 308 -7.00 -17.22 -25.15
N CYS A 309 -8.07 -16.83 -24.47
CA CYS A 309 -8.20 -16.92 -23.03
C CYS A 309 -9.23 -17.94 -22.59
N ALA A 310 -9.32 -19.06 -23.30
CA ALA A 310 -10.34 -20.10 -23.13
C ALA A 310 -10.52 -20.59 -21.69
N ASP A 311 -9.49 -20.53 -20.88
CA ASP A 311 -9.50 -20.95 -19.48
C ASP A 311 -9.49 -19.75 -18.51
N ALA A 312 -9.66 -18.51 -18.98
CA ALA A 312 -9.66 -17.33 -18.13
C ALA A 312 -10.87 -17.29 -17.21
N THR A 313 -10.66 -16.85 -15.99
CA THR A 313 -11.71 -16.63 -14.98
C THR A 313 -11.58 -15.24 -14.38
N LEU A 314 -12.70 -14.64 -14.02
CA LEU A 314 -12.74 -13.41 -13.23
C LEU A 314 -12.75 -13.77 -11.74
N MET A 315 -11.72 -13.35 -11.02
CA MET A 315 -11.56 -13.59 -9.60
C MET A 315 -11.89 -12.32 -8.82
N LYS A 316 -12.86 -12.39 -7.90
CA LYS A 316 -13.25 -11.25 -7.07
C LYS A 316 -12.21 -10.95 -6.00
N ASN A 317 -11.82 -9.69 -5.89
CA ASN A 317 -11.01 -9.22 -4.78
C ASN A 317 -11.91 -8.83 -3.61
N TYR A 318 -12.05 -9.71 -2.64
CA TYR A 318 -12.87 -9.48 -1.45
C TYR A 318 -12.34 -8.32 -0.59
N ARG A 319 -11.06 -8.02 -0.65
CA ARG A 319 -10.41 -6.92 0.09
C ARG A 319 -10.73 -5.53 -0.47
N CYS A 320 -11.23 -5.47 -1.71
CA CYS A 320 -11.60 -4.24 -2.40
C CYS A 320 -13.12 -4.04 -2.51
N TYR A 321 -13.92 -4.82 -1.80
CA TYR A 321 -15.36 -4.60 -1.74
C TYR A 321 -15.70 -3.48 -0.77
N VAL A 322 -16.49 -2.50 -1.21
CA VAL A 322 -17.03 -1.44 -0.36
C VAL A 322 -18.48 -1.14 -0.70
N GLU A 323 -19.24 -0.73 0.31
CA GLU A 323 -20.62 -0.24 0.17
C GLU A 323 -20.67 1.25 0.48
N LEU A 324 -21.06 2.03 -0.49
CA LEU A 324 -21.18 3.47 -0.41
C LEU A 324 -22.64 3.88 -0.20
N GLY A 325 -22.90 4.58 0.88
CA GLY A 325 -24.24 4.98 1.30
C GLY A 325 -24.23 6.23 2.16
N PRO A 326 -25.12 6.31 3.17
CA PRO A 326 -25.27 7.50 4.02
C PRO A 326 -23.97 7.97 4.70
N SER A 327 -23.02 7.07 4.97
CA SER A 327 -21.72 7.41 5.59
C SER A 327 -20.90 8.42 4.79
N ILE A 328 -21.10 8.51 3.48
CA ILE A 328 -20.46 9.50 2.61
C ILE A 328 -21.48 10.45 1.97
N GLY A 329 -22.69 10.58 2.56
CA GLY A 329 -23.74 11.48 2.09
C GLY A 329 -24.48 11.02 0.84
N MET A 330 -24.58 9.73 0.62
CA MET A 330 -25.40 9.15 -0.44
C MET A 330 -26.77 8.76 0.12
N ASP A 331 -27.80 9.51 -0.28
CA ASP A 331 -29.19 9.23 0.05
C ASP A 331 -29.90 8.61 -1.17
N ALA A 332 -30.34 7.37 -1.04
CA ALA A 332 -31.02 6.63 -2.10
C ALA A 332 -30.35 6.72 -3.50
N PRO A 333 -29.06 6.38 -3.61
CA PRO A 333 -28.31 6.52 -4.84
C PRO A 333 -28.80 5.57 -5.92
N ASN A 334 -28.74 6.05 -7.17
CA ASN A 334 -29.16 5.30 -8.36
C ASN A 334 -28.19 5.51 -9.53
N TYR A 335 -28.24 4.62 -10.51
CA TYR A 335 -27.53 4.73 -11.78
C TYR A 335 -26.03 5.00 -11.63
N PRO A 336 -25.30 4.16 -10.89
CA PRO A 336 -23.86 4.37 -10.70
C PRO A 336 -23.09 4.13 -12.01
N ARG A 337 -22.05 4.96 -12.24
CA ARG A 337 -21.05 4.77 -13.31
C ARG A 337 -19.68 5.02 -12.75
N ILE A 338 -18.78 4.09 -12.98
CA ILE A 338 -17.41 4.12 -12.49
C ILE A 338 -16.43 4.31 -13.63
N ARG A 339 -15.32 5.03 -13.41
CA ARG A 339 -14.24 5.23 -14.37
C ARG A 339 -12.89 5.18 -13.70
N SER A 340 -11.97 4.45 -14.30
CA SER A 340 -10.53 4.54 -14.04
C SER A 340 -9.96 5.80 -14.68
N MET A 341 -9.16 6.56 -13.92
CA MET A 341 -8.51 7.77 -14.38
C MET A 341 -7.08 7.50 -14.84
N ALA A 342 -6.52 8.42 -15.61
CA ALA A 342 -5.17 8.28 -16.15
C ALA A 342 -4.07 8.21 -15.06
N ASP A 343 -4.32 8.75 -13.87
CA ASP A 343 -3.42 8.71 -12.71
C ASP A 343 -3.65 7.50 -11.78
N GLY A 344 -4.50 6.55 -12.20
CA GLY A 344 -4.85 5.36 -11.40
C GLY A 344 -5.92 5.60 -10.33
N SER A 345 -6.40 6.85 -10.17
CA SER A 345 -7.55 7.16 -9.33
C SER A 345 -8.88 6.78 -10.01
N PHE A 346 -9.98 6.90 -9.29
CA PHE A 346 -11.30 6.50 -9.77
C PHE A 346 -12.32 7.63 -9.60
N LEU A 347 -13.23 7.73 -10.57
CA LEU A 347 -14.41 8.59 -10.54
C LEU A 347 -15.66 7.72 -10.49
N LEU A 348 -16.54 8.00 -9.55
CA LEU A 348 -17.89 7.46 -9.48
C LEU A 348 -18.89 8.59 -9.70
N THR A 349 -19.86 8.38 -10.59
CA THR A 349 -21.03 9.26 -10.72
C THR A 349 -22.31 8.50 -10.37
N TRP A 350 -23.28 9.17 -9.78
CA TRP A 350 -24.61 8.61 -9.51
C TRP A 350 -25.66 9.72 -9.54
N GLN A 351 -26.90 9.31 -9.64
CA GLN A 351 -28.03 10.22 -9.48
C GLN A 351 -28.77 9.92 -8.18
N GLN A 352 -29.31 10.93 -7.57
CA GLN A 352 -30.23 10.78 -6.44
C GLN A 352 -31.23 11.92 -6.37
N SER A 353 -32.41 11.62 -5.80
CA SER A 353 -33.37 12.65 -5.40
C SER A 353 -32.88 13.35 -4.14
N ASP A 354 -33.12 14.64 -4.04
CA ASP A 354 -32.77 15.40 -2.86
C ASP A 354 -33.77 15.17 -1.71
N THR A 355 -33.26 15.22 -0.50
CA THR A 355 -34.01 15.08 0.74
C THR A 355 -34.61 16.39 1.27
N ASP A 356 -34.41 17.50 0.56
CA ASP A 356 -34.83 18.83 0.97
C ASP A 356 -36.33 19.13 0.82
N GLY A 357 -37.14 18.08 0.58
CA GLY A 357 -38.58 18.16 0.45
C GLY A 357 -39.08 18.45 -0.98
N ASP A 358 -38.19 18.64 -1.96
CA ASP A 358 -38.53 18.69 -3.37
C ASP A 358 -38.57 17.26 -3.93
N ALA A 359 -39.71 16.58 -3.75
CA ALA A 359 -39.92 15.21 -4.21
C ALA A 359 -39.69 15.03 -5.74
N ASN A 360 -39.49 16.11 -6.45
CA ASN A 360 -39.31 16.16 -7.91
C ASN A 360 -37.87 16.45 -8.30
N GLY A 361 -36.97 16.69 -7.30
CA GLY A 361 -35.58 17.03 -7.54
C GLY A 361 -34.76 15.79 -7.85
N MET A 362 -33.94 15.86 -8.88
CA MET A 362 -32.93 14.84 -9.19
C MET A 362 -31.67 15.51 -9.69
N ASP A 363 -30.55 15.12 -9.09
CA ASP A 363 -29.22 15.67 -9.37
C ASP A 363 -28.26 14.54 -9.72
N VAL A 364 -27.19 14.86 -10.42
CA VAL A 364 -26.05 13.97 -10.65
C VAL A 364 -24.88 14.41 -9.75
N TYR A 365 -24.45 13.51 -8.90
CA TYR A 365 -23.35 13.67 -7.97
C TYR A 365 -22.09 12.97 -8.46
N TYR A 366 -20.97 13.21 -7.81
CA TYR A 366 -19.75 12.46 -8.05
C TYR A 366 -18.89 12.30 -6.80
N ALA A 367 -18.10 11.23 -6.80
CA ALA A 367 -17.09 10.96 -5.79
C ALA A 367 -15.77 10.59 -6.46
N LEU A 368 -14.67 10.84 -5.78
CA LEU A 368 -13.32 10.47 -6.20
C LEU A 368 -12.71 9.48 -5.19
N SER A 369 -11.89 8.58 -5.70
CA SER A 369 -11.15 7.63 -4.89
C SER A 369 -9.73 7.47 -5.42
N PRO A 370 -8.68 7.48 -4.58
CA PRO A 370 -7.31 7.21 -5.00
C PRO A 370 -7.04 5.71 -5.25
N ASP A 371 -7.84 4.82 -4.66
CA ASP A 371 -7.55 3.38 -4.55
C ASP A 371 -8.74 2.46 -4.89
N GLY A 372 -9.93 3.02 -5.13
CA GLY A 372 -11.17 2.29 -5.34
C GLY A 372 -11.85 1.78 -4.05
N ILE A 373 -11.26 2.05 -2.89
CA ILE A 373 -11.74 1.64 -1.55
C ILE A 373 -12.18 2.86 -0.74
N SER A 374 -11.33 3.86 -0.67
CA SER A 374 -11.56 5.12 0.06
C SER A 374 -12.22 6.14 -0.86
N TRP A 375 -13.46 6.53 -0.60
CA TRP A 375 -14.24 7.40 -1.46
C TRP A 375 -14.59 8.71 -0.79
N GLU A 376 -14.42 9.80 -1.51
CA GLU A 376 -14.81 11.15 -1.08
C GLU A 376 -15.92 11.70 -1.98
N ASN A 377 -17.10 11.99 -1.40
CA ASN A 377 -18.20 12.66 -2.09
C ASN A 377 -17.83 14.13 -2.33
N LYS A 378 -17.78 14.52 -3.60
CA LYS A 378 -17.45 15.88 -4.05
C LYS A 378 -18.69 16.76 -4.29
N GLY A 379 -19.88 16.24 -4.08
CA GLY A 379 -21.13 16.93 -4.29
C GLY A 379 -21.64 16.88 -5.74
N PHE A 380 -22.24 17.96 -6.19
CA PHE A 380 -22.94 17.98 -7.49
C PHE A 380 -21.98 18.05 -8.68
N LEU A 381 -22.15 17.10 -9.61
CA LEU A 381 -21.60 17.22 -10.96
C LEU A 381 -22.54 18.01 -11.85
N PHE A 382 -23.85 17.66 -11.86
CA PHE A 382 -24.90 18.43 -12.50
C PHE A 382 -26.03 18.65 -11.49
N GLN A 383 -26.22 19.91 -11.13
CA GLN A 383 -27.22 20.33 -10.16
C GLN A 383 -28.49 20.81 -10.87
N ARG A 384 -29.66 20.39 -10.39
CA ARG A 384 -30.97 20.83 -10.84
C ARG A 384 -31.10 22.36 -10.81
N VAL A 385 -31.97 22.89 -11.65
CA VAL A 385 -32.29 24.32 -11.69
C VAL A 385 -33.77 24.50 -11.36
N ARG A 386 -34.05 25.14 -10.24
CA ARG A 386 -35.41 25.49 -9.82
C ARG A 386 -35.89 26.78 -10.53
N GLY A 387 -37.18 26.92 -10.69
CA GLY A 387 -37.75 28.07 -11.34
C GLY A 387 -37.50 28.14 -12.85
N TYR A 388 -37.17 27.04 -13.46
CA TYR A 388 -37.02 26.93 -14.90
C TYR A 388 -38.38 27.15 -15.60
N THR A 389 -38.43 28.08 -16.57
CA THR A 389 -39.69 28.45 -17.22
C THR A 389 -40.03 27.52 -18.36
N THR A 390 -41.21 26.97 -18.33
CA THR A 390 -41.87 26.17 -19.43
C THR A 390 -43.22 26.80 -19.78
N PRO A 391 -43.84 26.39 -20.87
CA PRO A 391 -45.21 26.86 -21.22
C PRO A 391 -46.25 26.68 -20.12
N ASP A 392 -46.08 25.65 -19.27
CA ASP A 392 -47.00 25.37 -18.15
C ASP A 392 -46.62 26.16 -16.88
N GLY A 393 -45.61 27.07 -16.93
CA GLY A 393 -45.15 27.89 -15.83
C GLY A 393 -43.78 27.48 -15.28
N SER A 394 -43.60 27.76 -13.98
CA SER A 394 -42.34 27.43 -13.28
C SER A 394 -42.20 25.92 -13.07
N ASN A 395 -41.03 25.39 -13.35
CA ASN A 395 -40.68 23.97 -13.26
C ASN A 395 -39.32 23.77 -12.61
N THR A 396 -38.96 22.54 -12.29
CA THR A 396 -37.59 22.18 -11.91
C THR A 396 -36.92 21.44 -13.07
N MET A 397 -35.80 21.95 -13.56
CA MET A 397 -34.95 21.24 -14.51
C MET A 397 -34.13 20.21 -13.74
N VAL A 398 -34.35 18.94 -13.95
CA VAL A 398 -33.65 17.84 -13.32
C VAL A 398 -32.54 17.27 -14.21
N TYR A 399 -31.53 16.66 -13.59
CA TYR A 399 -30.45 15.97 -14.27
C TYR A 399 -30.43 14.51 -13.88
N THR A 400 -30.26 13.63 -14.87
CA THR A 400 -30.30 12.16 -14.70
C THR A 400 -29.26 11.49 -15.58
N ASN A 401 -29.02 10.19 -15.35
CA ASN A 401 -28.21 9.32 -16.19
C ASN A 401 -26.81 9.87 -16.46
N GLY A 402 -26.13 10.32 -15.38
CA GLY A 402 -24.76 10.79 -15.49
C GLY A 402 -23.82 9.71 -16.00
N ASN A 403 -22.97 10.05 -16.96
CA ASN A 403 -21.92 9.16 -17.50
C ASN A 403 -20.66 9.98 -17.77
N SER A 404 -19.50 9.31 -17.82
CA SER A 404 -18.23 9.96 -18.09
C SER A 404 -17.29 9.08 -18.90
N ILE A 405 -16.28 9.70 -19.51
CA ILE A 405 -15.21 9.03 -20.23
C ILE A 405 -13.90 9.77 -19.99
N VAL A 406 -12.80 9.03 -19.88
CA VAL A 406 -11.43 9.57 -19.93
C VAL A 406 -10.97 9.52 -21.39
N LEU A 407 -10.59 10.68 -21.92
CA LEU A 407 -10.13 10.81 -23.30
C LEU A 407 -8.63 10.47 -23.41
N ALA A 408 -8.20 10.08 -24.59
CA ALA A 408 -6.80 9.76 -24.87
C ALA A 408 -5.80 10.90 -24.56
N ASN A 409 -6.27 12.15 -24.52
CA ASN A 409 -5.49 13.32 -24.14
C ASN A 409 -5.50 13.62 -22.62
N GLY A 410 -6.07 12.75 -21.79
CA GLY A 410 -6.17 12.88 -20.35
C GLY A 410 -7.32 13.75 -19.82
N TYR A 411 -8.11 14.41 -20.69
CA TYR A 411 -9.32 15.10 -20.25
C TYR A 411 -10.42 14.09 -19.86
N VAL A 412 -11.24 14.49 -18.92
CA VAL A 412 -12.46 13.77 -18.58
C VAL A 412 -13.66 14.53 -19.11
N CYS A 413 -14.53 13.87 -19.89
CA CYS A 413 -15.82 14.40 -20.29
C CYS A 413 -16.92 13.71 -19.48
N ALA A 414 -17.86 14.50 -18.96
CA ALA A 414 -19.06 14.00 -18.29
C ALA A 414 -20.30 14.56 -18.97
N VAL A 415 -21.33 13.73 -19.10
CA VAL A 415 -22.64 14.10 -19.65
C VAL A 415 -23.75 13.75 -18.68
N ALA A 416 -24.85 14.48 -18.77
CA ALA A 416 -26.11 14.14 -18.11
C ALA A 416 -27.30 14.54 -18.98
N SER A 417 -28.34 13.74 -18.95
CA SER A 417 -29.66 14.06 -19.52
C SER A 417 -30.33 15.12 -18.64
N PHE A 418 -30.87 16.16 -19.24
CA PHE A 418 -31.66 17.17 -18.54
C PHE A 418 -33.09 17.27 -19.09
N ARG A 419 -34.06 17.55 -18.24
CA ARG A 419 -35.46 17.73 -18.59
C ARG A 419 -36.23 18.48 -17.50
N PRO A 420 -37.29 19.25 -17.86
CA PRO A 420 -38.22 19.77 -16.87
C PRO A 420 -39.08 18.63 -16.30
N PHE A 421 -39.11 18.50 -14.99
CA PHE A 421 -39.66 17.34 -14.28
C PHE A 421 -41.14 17.10 -14.62
N THR A 422 -42.01 18.12 -14.53
CA THR A 422 -43.44 17.96 -14.75
C THR A 422 -43.85 18.22 -16.20
N TYR A 423 -43.02 18.85 -17.02
CA TYR A 423 -43.28 19.17 -18.42
C TYR A 423 -42.74 18.10 -19.39
N TYR A 424 -42.06 17.07 -18.90
CA TYR A 424 -41.38 16.06 -19.72
C TYR A 424 -42.23 15.37 -20.78
N ASN A 425 -43.49 15.00 -20.46
CA ASN A 425 -44.37 14.28 -21.35
C ASN A 425 -45.42 15.21 -22.06
N LYS A 426 -45.15 16.49 -22.12
CA LYS A 426 -46.03 17.47 -22.75
C LYS A 426 -45.63 17.75 -24.20
N PRO A 427 -46.55 18.24 -25.03
CA PRO A 427 -46.21 18.73 -26.37
C PRO A 427 -45.08 19.78 -26.30
N ASN A 428 -44.10 19.65 -27.20
CA ASN A 428 -42.93 20.50 -27.29
C ASN A 428 -41.93 20.39 -26.08
N SER A 429 -42.04 19.36 -25.24
CA SER A 429 -41.09 19.11 -24.15
C SER A 429 -39.65 18.95 -24.65
N GLN A 430 -39.50 18.48 -25.91
CA GLN A 430 -38.18 18.36 -26.57
C GLN A 430 -37.42 19.69 -26.64
N LEU A 431 -38.07 20.84 -26.64
CA LEU A 431 -37.43 22.15 -26.65
C LEU A 431 -36.71 22.47 -25.31
N TYR A 432 -37.10 21.76 -24.27
CA TYR A 432 -36.69 21.97 -22.90
C TYR A 432 -35.83 20.82 -22.33
N SER A 433 -35.60 19.78 -23.13
CA SER A 433 -34.83 18.58 -22.77
C SER A 433 -33.57 18.47 -23.61
N GLY A 434 -32.59 17.69 -23.15
CA GLY A 434 -31.37 17.45 -23.92
C GLY A 434 -30.29 16.78 -23.11
N ILE A 435 -29.05 16.90 -23.60
CA ILE A 435 -27.83 16.41 -22.95
C ILE A 435 -26.88 17.57 -22.76
N GLU A 436 -26.41 17.73 -21.55
CA GLU A 436 -25.34 18.69 -21.19
C GLU A 436 -24.01 17.97 -20.93
N LEU A 437 -22.92 18.64 -21.28
CA LEU A 437 -21.55 18.17 -21.13
C LEU A 437 -20.74 19.12 -20.26
N LYS A 438 -19.91 18.56 -19.38
CA LYS A 438 -18.83 19.23 -18.65
C LYS A 438 -17.50 18.53 -18.94
N ARG A 439 -16.39 19.26 -18.75
CA ARG A 439 -15.03 18.72 -18.90
C ARG A 439 -14.17 19.01 -17.68
N SER A 440 -13.28 18.11 -17.40
CA SER A 440 -12.21 18.23 -16.40
C SER A 440 -10.85 18.00 -17.06
N ALA A 441 -9.84 18.76 -16.64
CA ALA A 441 -8.46 18.61 -17.10
C ALA A 441 -7.54 18.05 -15.98
N ASP A 442 -8.11 17.69 -14.83
CA ASP A 442 -7.39 17.33 -13.59
C ASP A 442 -7.97 16.08 -12.92
N ASN A 443 -8.32 15.07 -13.73
CA ASN A 443 -8.87 13.79 -13.28
C ASN A 443 -10.14 13.97 -12.42
N GLY A 444 -11.05 14.86 -12.82
CA GLY A 444 -12.33 15.05 -12.14
C GLY A 444 -12.28 15.90 -10.88
N LYS A 445 -11.13 16.46 -10.49
CA LYS A 445 -11.00 17.30 -9.29
C LYS A 445 -11.75 18.61 -9.45
N THR A 446 -11.66 19.22 -10.64
CA THR A 446 -12.44 20.41 -11.01
C THR A 446 -13.13 20.22 -12.37
N TRP A 447 -14.25 20.91 -12.55
CA TRP A 447 -15.06 20.82 -13.76
C TRP A 447 -15.33 22.19 -14.35
N THR A 448 -15.52 22.26 -15.68
CA THR A 448 -15.94 23.49 -16.33
C THR A 448 -17.24 23.99 -15.72
N THR A 449 -17.30 25.29 -15.41
CA THR A 449 -18.50 25.92 -14.84
C THR A 449 -19.60 26.08 -15.88
N THR A 450 -19.24 26.29 -17.14
CA THR A 450 -20.18 26.39 -18.24
C THR A 450 -20.56 25.00 -18.74
N LYS A 451 -21.82 24.68 -18.64
CA LYS A 451 -22.40 23.46 -19.21
C LYS A 451 -22.59 23.66 -20.71
N LYS A 452 -22.23 22.67 -21.51
CA LYS A 452 -22.41 22.71 -22.96
C LYS A 452 -23.54 21.79 -23.36
N ILE A 453 -24.60 22.33 -23.97
CA ILE A 453 -25.67 21.51 -24.58
C ILE A 453 -25.10 20.88 -25.84
N ILE A 454 -25.13 19.55 -25.93
CA ILE A 454 -24.64 18.78 -27.06
C ILE A 454 -25.76 18.12 -27.85
N HIS A 455 -26.94 17.94 -27.24
CA HIS A 455 -28.17 17.45 -27.86
C HIS A 455 -29.36 18.19 -27.27
N ARG A 456 -30.38 18.40 -28.08
CA ARG A 456 -31.72 18.87 -27.67
C ARG A 456 -32.76 17.88 -28.10
N GLY A 457 -33.59 17.44 -27.15
CA GLY A 457 -34.64 16.49 -27.37
C GLY A 457 -34.82 15.52 -26.21
N PRO A 458 -35.95 14.81 -26.20
CA PRO A 458 -36.19 13.78 -25.21
C PRO A 458 -35.16 12.67 -25.33
N ASN A 459 -34.45 12.42 -24.28
CA ASN A 459 -33.40 11.45 -24.21
C ASN A 459 -33.27 10.84 -22.82
N TRP A 460 -32.63 9.66 -22.75
CA TRP A 460 -32.24 8.97 -21.55
C TRP A 460 -30.87 8.31 -21.76
N GLU A 461 -30.21 7.93 -20.70
CA GLU A 461 -29.04 7.03 -20.64
C GLU A 461 -27.94 7.42 -21.63
N ALA A 462 -27.49 8.66 -21.55
CA ALA A 462 -26.37 9.11 -22.36
C ALA A 462 -25.08 8.30 -22.07
N HIS A 463 -24.44 7.79 -23.11
CA HIS A 463 -23.18 7.03 -23.03
C HIS A 463 -22.15 7.61 -23.98
N LEU A 464 -20.93 7.83 -23.45
CA LEU A 464 -19.79 8.35 -24.21
C LEU A 464 -18.80 7.25 -24.57
N VAL A 465 -18.30 7.27 -25.78
CA VAL A 465 -17.19 6.46 -26.25
C VAL A 465 -16.27 7.31 -27.12
N GLN A 466 -14.93 7.12 -26.97
CA GLN A 466 -13.94 7.70 -27.87
C GLN A 466 -13.38 6.60 -28.78
N LYS A 467 -13.50 6.80 -30.09
CA LYS A 467 -12.93 5.91 -31.10
C LYS A 467 -11.42 6.13 -31.23
N ARG A 468 -10.67 5.15 -31.72
CA ARG A 468 -9.23 5.24 -31.97
C ARG A 468 -8.82 6.40 -32.88
N ASN A 469 -9.68 6.82 -33.81
CA ASN A 469 -9.45 7.99 -34.65
C ASN A 469 -9.62 9.35 -33.93
N GLY A 470 -9.95 9.32 -32.62
CA GLY A 470 -10.12 10.49 -31.77
C GLY A 470 -11.56 11.02 -31.70
N ARG A 471 -12.48 10.55 -32.56
CA ARG A 471 -13.89 10.95 -32.53
C ARG A 471 -14.51 10.52 -31.20
N ILE A 472 -15.26 11.44 -30.58
CA ILE A 472 -16.10 11.15 -29.41
C ILE A 472 -17.53 11.02 -29.90
N GLU A 473 -18.17 9.91 -29.54
CA GLU A 473 -19.58 9.66 -29.86
C GLU A 473 -20.37 9.60 -28.55
N CYS A 474 -21.53 10.27 -28.51
CA CYS A 474 -22.49 10.23 -27.41
C CYS A 474 -23.76 9.54 -27.89
N TYR A 475 -23.98 8.34 -27.41
CA TYR A 475 -25.15 7.54 -27.68
C TYR A 475 -26.19 7.75 -26.58
N PHE A 476 -27.47 7.67 -26.91
CA PHE A 476 -28.55 7.81 -25.95
C PHE A 476 -29.85 7.15 -26.44
N SER A 477 -30.73 6.78 -25.49
CA SER A 477 -32.08 6.38 -25.79
C SER A 477 -32.85 7.62 -26.23
N GLU A 478 -33.35 7.64 -27.46
CA GLU A 478 -34.19 8.69 -27.95
C GLU A 478 -35.67 8.32 -27.78
N SER A 479 -36.43 9.19 -27.13
CA SER A 479 -37.88 9.04 -26.97
C SER A 479 -38.59 10.22 -27.61
N HIS A 480 -39.57 9.94 -28.45
CA HIS A 480 -40.38 11.02 -29.03
C HIS A 480 -41.61 11.32 -28.17
N PRO A 481 -41.92 12.59 -27.87
CA PRO A 481 -43.01 12.94 -26.96
C PRO A 481 -44.40 12.63 -27.48
N LEU A 482 -44.54 12.42 -28.79
CA LEU A 482 -45.82 12.03 -29.43
C LEU A 482 -46.00 10.50 -29.47
N ILE A 483 -45.04 9.73 -28.98
CA ILE A 483 -45.09 8.26 -29.00
C ILE A 483 -44.97 7.81 -27.56
N SER A 484 -45.66 6.77 -27.19
CA SER A 484 -45.55 6.20 -25.85
C SER A 484 -44.11 5.90 -25.52
N SER A 485 -43.76 5.96 -24.23
CA SER A 485 -42.45 5.64 -23.70
C SER A 485 -41.86 4.28 -24.11
N SER A 486 -42.63 3.49 -24.85
CA SER A 486 -42.25 2.18 -25.37
C SER A 486 -41.68 2.19 -26.80
N ASN A 487 -41.59 3.36 -27.45
CA ASN A 487 -40.97 3.50 -28.77
C ASN A 487 -39.70 4.38 -28.64
N SER A 488 -38.64 3.79 -28.18
CA SER A 488 -37.34 4.40 -28.13
C SER A 488 -36.36 3.64 -29.01
N GLY A 489 -35.36 4.31 -29.50
CA GLY A 489 -34.23 3.72 -30.20
C GLY A 489 -32.94 4.38 -29.79
N THR A 490 -31.84 3.88 -30.24
CA THR A 490 -30.54 4.49 -29.98
C THR A 490 -30.20 5.51 -31.05
N ALA A 491 -29.95 6.74 -30.61
CA ALA A 491 -29.44 7.82 -31.45
C ALA A 491 -28.07 8.29 -30.94
N MET A 492 -27.37 9.04 -31.78
CA MET A 492 -26.05 9.58 -31.38
C MET A 492 -25.81 10.99 -31.92
N VAL A 493 -24.89 11.68 -31.22
CA VAL A 493 -24.18 12.89 -31.70
C VAL A 493 -22.71 12.67 -31.53
N TYR A 494 -21.88 13.38 -32.31
CA TYR A 494 -20.44 13.15 -32.25
C TYR A 494 -19.59 14.45 -32.25
N SER A 495 -18.35 14.35 -31.84
CA SER A 495 -17.36 15.42 -31.88
C SER A 495 -16.02 14.90 -32.40
N ASP A 496 -15.44 15.63 -33.37
CA ASP A 496 -14.11 15.34 -33.91
C ASP A 496 -12.99 16.24 -33.33
N ASN A 497 -13.29 17.01 -32.27
CA ASN A 497 -12.36 17.96 -31.67
C ASN A 497 -12.43 17.98 -30.13
N ASN A 498 -12.33 16.82 -29.51
CA ASN A 498 -12.31 16.62 -28.05
C ASN A 498 -13.50 17.28 -27.33
N GLY A 499 -14.71 17.16 -27.90
CA GLY A 499 -15.94 17.68 -27.30
C GLY A 499 -16.12 19.21 -27.44
N SER A 500 -15.29 19.87 -28.25
CA SER A 500 -15.39 21.32 -28.44
C SER A 500 -16.55 21.72 -29.35
N THR A 501 -16.84 20.96 -30.40
CA THR A 501 -18.03 21.10 -31.25
C THR A 501 -18.66 19.75 -31.46
N TRP A 502 -19.98 19.75 -31.60
CA TRP A 502 -20.77 18.53 -31.74
C TRP A 502 -21.61 18.56 -33.02
N TYR A 503 -21.80 17.40 -33.62
CA TYR A 503 -22.55 17.20 -34.85
C TYR A 503 -23.63 16.12 -34.66
N PRO A 504 -24.83 16.27 -35.28
CA PRO A 504 -25.28 17.44 -36.04
C PRO A 504 -25.22 18.70 -35.19
N ALA A 505 -24.91 19.86 -35.82
CA ALA A 505 -24.80 21.14 -35.08
C ALA A 505 -26.17 21.56 -34.58
N LEU A 506 -26.25 22.01 -33.32
CA LEU A 506 -27.47 22.63 -32.79
C LEU A 506 -27.76 23.92 -33.56
N GLY A 507 -28.89 23.96 -34.30
CA GLY A 507 -29.31 25.16 -35.00
C GLY A 507 -29.73 26.29 -34.03
N SER A 508 -29.70 27.52 -34.53
CA SER A 508 -30.18 28.71 -33.82
C SER A 508 -31.69 28.83 -33.71
N SER A 509 -32.41 27.97 -34.41
CA SER A 509 -33.91 27.96 -34.48
C SER A 509 -34.47 26.67 -33.89
N PRO A 510 -35.73 26.68 -33.45
CA PRO A 510 -36.24 25.52 -32.75
C PRO A 510 -36.15 24.28 -33.58
N TRP A 511 -35.65 23.28 -32.98
CA TRP A 511 -35.73 21.84 -33.11
C TRP A 511 -36.25 21.21 -34.46
N SER A 512 -37.10 21.86 -35.24
CA SER A 512 -37.68 21.32 -36.47
C SER A 512 -36.67 21.00 -37.61
N SER A 513 -35.41 21.42 -37.45
CA SER A 513 -34.35 21.15 -38.41
C SER A 513 -33.15 20.42 -37.84
N TYR A 514 -33.21 20.01 -36.58
CA TYR A 514 -32.16 19.24 -35.90
C TYR A 514 -32.56 17.79 -35.74
N SER A 515 -31.77 16.88 -36.22
CA SER A 515 -31.92 15.45 -36.01
C SER A 515 -30.61 14.83 -35.65
N PRO A 516 -30.51 14.08 -34.54
CA PRO A 516 -29.34 13.25 -34.26
C PRO A 516 -29.26 12.13 -35.30
N ILE A 517 -28.16 11.42 -35.35
CA ILE A 517 -28.01 10.21 -36.16
C ILE A 517 -28.77 9.09 -35.46
N HIS A 518 -29.69 8.47 -36.12
CA HIS A 518 -30.48 7.34 -35.63
C HIS A 518 -29.74 6.04 -35.90
N ALA A 519 -28.93 5.62 -34.98
CA ALA A 519 -27.92 4.56 -35.18
C ALA A 519 -28.52 3.15 -35.14
N ILE A 520 -29.41 2.87 -34.18
CA ILE A 520 -29.93 1.51 -33.97
C ILE A 520 -31.42 1.57 -33.67
N ARG A 521 -32.21 0.82 -34.47
CA ARG A 521 -33.67 0.71 -34.36
C ARG A 521 -34.10 -0.66 -34.79
N HIS A 522 -34.37 -1.54 -33.84
CA HIS A 522 -34.94 -2.85 -34.17
C HIS A 522 -36.44 -2.83 -34.05
N ASN A 523 -37.13 -3.15 -35.16
CA ASN A 523 -38.57 -3.31 -35.16
C ASN A 523 -38.95 -4.63 -34.49
N TRP A 524 -39.64 -4.54 -33.37
CA TRP A 524 -40.14 -5.70 -32.67
C TRP A 524 -41.51 -6.11 -33.24
N PRO A 525 -41.78 -7.43 -33.43
CA PRO A 525 -43.09 -7.87 -33.97
C PRO A 525 -44.26 -7.28 -33.21
N ALA A 526 -45.16 -6.63 -33.94
CA ALA A 526 -46.32 -5.99 -33.39
C ALA A 526 -47.25 -6.99 -32.67
N ASN A 527 -47.85 -6.50 -31.58
CA ASN A 527 -49.04 -7.13 -31.03
C ASN A 527 -50.25 -6.20 -31.20
N SER A 528 -51.47 -6.67 -30.90
CA SER A 528 -52.71 -5.90 -31.09
C SER A 528 -52.77 -4.57 -30.32
N ALA A 529 -51.97 -4.40 -29.29
CA ALA A 529 -51.89 -3.18 -28.46
C ALA A 529 -50.82 -2.19 -28.95
N TYR A 530 -49.79 -2.68 -29.67
CA TYR A 530 -48.70 -1.85 -30.16
C TYR A 530 -48.28 -2.33 -31.57
N PRO A 531 -48.80 -1.68 -32.61
CA PRO A 531 -48.58 -2.10 -33.99
C PRO A 531 -47.14 -1.94 -34.49
N GLU A 532 -46.35 -1.07 -33.86
CA GLU A 532 -44.96 -0.87 -34.21
C GLU A 532 -44.15 -0.55 -32.94
N ARG A 533 -42.98 -1.17 -32.74
CA ARG A 533 -42.12 -0.97 -31.61
C ARG A 533 -40.65 -0.93 -31.99
N TYR A 534 -40.00 0.10 -31.56
CA TYR A 534 -38.57 0.28 -31.53
C TYR A 534 -38.14 0.46 -30.07
N THR A 535 -37.27 -0.40 -29.55
CA THR A 535 -36.94 -0.40 -28.12
C THR A 535 -35.50 -0.79 -27.87
N ASP A 536 -34.60 -0.20 -28.61
CA ASP A 536 -33.16 -0.36 -28.32
C ASP A 536 -32.73 0.81 -27.46
N GLN A 537 -32.98 0.65 -26.17
CA GLN A 537 -32.71 1.69 -25.17
C GLN A 537 -31.57 1.27 -24.22
N MET A 538 -31.15 2.18 -23.37
CA MET A 538 -30.02 2.02 -22.45
C MET A 538 -28.72 1.58 -23.16
N PRO A 539 -28.31 2.28 -24.22
CA PRO A 539 -27.18 1.90 -25.04
C PRO A 539 -25.87 2.02 -24.27
N VAL A 540 -25.06 0.98 -24.34
CA VAL A 540 -23.66 1.03 -23.95
C VAL A 540 -22.84 0.41 -25.08
N LEU A 541 -21.90 1.19 -25.61
CA LEU A 541 -21.11 0.83 -26.77
C LEU A 541 -19.62 0.92 -26.49
N ILE A 542 -18.85 0.08 -27.16
CA ILE A 542 -17.40 0.10 -27.20
C ILE A 542 -16.92 -0.02 -28.66
N GLN A 543 -15.69 0.42 -28.94
CA GLN A 543 -14.96 0.01 -30.14
C GLN A 543 -14.11 -1.19 -29.79
N LEU A 544 -14.14 -2.25 -30.59
CA LEU A 544 -13.34 -3.45 -30.38
C LEU A 544 -11.84 -3.13 -30.54
N ASN A 545 -11.00 -3.78 -29.74
CA ASN A 545 -9.56 -3.49 -29.69
C ASN A 545 -8.86 -3.69 -31.06
N ASP A 546 -9.20 -4.75 -31.79
CA ASP A 546 -8.48 -5.18 -32.99
C ASP A 546 -9.16 -4.80 -34.29
N SER A 547 -10.27 -4.06 -34.24
CA SER A 547 -11.00 -3.61 -35.42
C SER A 547 -11.62 -2.23 -35.21
N ASP A 548 -12.00 -1.55 -36.32
CA ASP A 548 -12.75 -0.30 -36.17
C ASP A 548 -14.22 -0.54 -35.82
N GLN A 549 -14.68 -1.80 -35.81
CA GLN A 549 -16.03 -2.16 -35.52
C GLN A 549 -16.49 -1.72 -34.15
N MET A 550 -17.66 -1.13 -34.07
CA MET A 550 -18.35 -0.82 -32.83
C MET A 550 -19.26 -1.97 -32.43
N VAL A 551 -19.37 -2.24 -31.14
CA VAL A 551 -20.37 -3.16 -30.60
C VAL A 551 -21.15 -2.47 -29.50
N GLY A 552 -22.46 -2.73 -29.44
CA GLY A 552 -23.32 -2.17 -28.39
C GLY A 552 -24.31 -3.21 -27.84
N VAL A 553 -24.61 -3.04 -26.57
CA VAL A 553 -25.63 -3.82 -25.85
C VAL A 553 -26.79 -2.92 -25.47
N PHE A 554 -27.99 -3.47 -25.52
CA PHE A 554 -29.23 -2.72 -25.40
C PHE A 554 -30.27 -3.47 -24.57
N GLU A 555 -31.13 -2.69 -23.92
CA GLU A 555 -32.38 -3.18 -23.35
C GLU A 555 -33.45 -3.17 -24.44
N THR A 556 -33.96 -4.35 -24.81
CA THR A 556 -34.89 -4.50 -25.93
C THR A 556 -36.15 -5.24 -25.46
N VAL A 557 -37.31 -4.86 -25.94
CA VAL A 557 -38.57 -5.50 -25.52
C VAL A 557 -38.60 -6.99 -25.84
N LYS A 558 -38.91 -7.79 -24.81
CA LYS A 558 -39.17 -9.23 -24.93
C LYS A 558 -40.66 -9.55 -25.14
N SER A 559 -41.51 -8.95 -24.32
CA SER A 559 -42.94 -9.13 -24.33
C SER A 559 -43.67 -7.94 -23.71
N TYR A 560 -44.91 -7.79 -24.03
CA TYR A 560 -45.80 -6.82 -23.42
C TYR A 560 -47.02 -7.53 -22.81
N ASP A 561 -47.28 -7.23 -21.54
CA ASP A 561 -48.48 -7.64 -20.83
C ASP A 561 -49.45 -6.46 -20.76
N ALA A 562 -50.48 -6.47 -21.64
CA ALA A 562 -51.47 -5.40 -21.72
C ALA A 562 -52.35 -5.32 -20.47
N SER A 563 -52.58 -6.43 -19.77
CA SER A 563 -53.41 -6.48 -18.57
C SER A 563 -52.74 -5.81 -17.36
N ALA A 564 -51.42 -5.93 -17.29
CA ALA A 564 -50.57 -5.34 -16.22
C ALA A 564 -49.96 -4.01 -16.66
N ASN A 565 -50.15 -3.56 -17.89
CA ASN A 565 -49.44 -2.42 -18.48
C ASN A 565 -47.93 -2.51 -18.30
N ARG A 566 -47.34 -3.70 -18.49
CA ARG A 566 -45.91 -3.99 -18.25
C ARG A 566 -45.22 -4.43 -19.53
N VAL A 567 -43.98 -4.02 -19.64
CA VAL A 567 -43.06 -4.46 -20.68
C VAL A 567 -41.96 -5.30 -20.01
N SER A 568 -41.66 -6.45 -20.57
CA SER A 568 -40.52 -7.26 -20.19
C SER A 568 -39.40 -7.06 -21.19
N PHE A 569 -38.18 -6.89 -20.68
CA PHE A 569 -37.01 -6.66 -21.50
C PHE A 569 -36.11 -7.88 -21.57
N LYS A 570 -35.38 -7.99 -22.66
CA LYS A 570 -34.24 -8.83 -22.89
C LYS A 570 -33.02 -7.96 -23.18
N ILE A 571 -31.85 -8.56 -23.16
CA ILE A 571 -30.61 -7.91 -23.62
C ILE A 571 -30.35 -8.33 -25.05
N SER A 572 -30.16 -7.37 -25.93
CA SER A 572 -29.75 -7.56 -27.33
C SER A 572 -28.38 -6.92 -27.54
N GLU A 573 -27.78 -7.28 -28.67
CA GLU A 573 -26.44 -6.82 -29.04
C GLU A 573 -26.41 -6.52 -30.55
N SER A 574 -25.66 -5.48 -30.92
CA SER A 574 -25.48 -5.09 -32.33
C SER A 574 -24.06 -4.68 -32.61
N TRP A 575 -23.60 -5.01 -33.82
CA TRP A 575 -22.29 -4.62 -34.36
C TRP A 575 -22.46 -3.63 -35.49
N SER A 576 -21.64 -2.60 -35.56
CA SER A 576 -21.56 -1.72 -36.72
C SER A 576 -20.97 -2.46 -37.93
N PRO A 577 -21.03 -1.87 -39.13
CA PRO A 577 -20.09 -2.21 -40.18
C PRO A 577 -18.63 -2.17 -39.73
N MET A 578 -17.73 -2.85 -40.47
CA MET A 578 -16.31 -2.99 -40.12
C MET A 578 -15.55 -1.67 -40.08
N ASP A 579 -16.07 -0.61 -40.71
CA ASP A 579 -15.52 0.75 -40.69
C ASP A 579 -15.90 1.53 -39.38
N GLY A 580 -16.73 0.92 -38.54
CA GLY A 580 -17.14 1.50 -37.25
C GLY A 580 -18.16 2.63 -37.40
N ASN A 581 -18.81 2.82 -38.54
CA ASN A 581 -19.78 3.85 -38.78
C ASN A 581 -21.21 3.25 -38.89
N TRP A 582 -22.08 3.73 -38.02
CA TRP A 582 -23.48 3.36 -38.08
C TRP A 582 -24.19 4.08 -39.23
N PRO A 583 -25.04 3.40 -40.02
CA PRO A 583 -25.88 4.08 -40.97
C PRO A 583 -26.92 4.97 -40.25
N ASP A 584 -27.31 6.08 -40.86
CA ASP A 584 -28.40 6.88 -40.33
C ASP A 584 -29.74 6.28 -40.80
N LEU A 585 -30.51 5.77 -39.85
CA LEU A 585 -31.79 5.11 -40.07
C LEU A 585 -32.95 6.11 -40.12
N ALA A 586 -32.71 7.41 -40.09
CA ALA A 586 -33.75 8.46 -40.11
C ALA A 586 -34.35 8.73 -41.48
N ASP A 587 -33.73 8.29 -42.56
CA ASP A 587 -34.08 8.61 -43.94
C ASP A 587 -35.28 7.80 -44.49
N GLY A 588 -36.14 7.27 -43.62
CA GLY A 588 -37.41 6.70 -44.02
C GLY A 588 -38.42 7.78 -44.46
N PRO A 589 -39.46 7.44 -45.26
CA PRO A 589 -40.43 8.38 -45.82
C PRO A 589 -41.14 9.24 -44.78
N ASP A 590 -41.19 8.84 -43.54
CA ASP A 590 -41.83 9.57 -42.41
C ASP A 590 -40.84 10.19 -41.42
N GLY A 591 -39.62 10.39 -41.82
CA GLY A 591 -38.54 10.89 -40.96
C GLY A 591 -38.13 9.85 -39.95
N TRP A 592 -37.77 10.28 -38.75
CA TRP A 592 -37.11 9.44 -37.75
C TRP A 592 -37.83 8.13 -37.34
N ARG A 593 -39.04 7.86 -37.85
CA ARG A 593 -39.75 6.60 -37.58
C ARG A 593 -39.46 5.48 -38.53
N GLY A 594 -38.99 5.74 -39.76
CA GLY A 594 -38.97 4.75 -40.81
C GLY A 594 -40.29 3.97 -40.90
N THR A 595 -41.04 4.15 -41.97
CA THR A 595 -42.35 3.43 -42.15
C THR A 595 -42.17 1.98 -42.59
N GLY A 596 -40.96 1.48 -42.64
CA GLY A 596 -40.65 0.17 -43.22
C GLY A 596 -40.24 -0.92 -42.24
N GLY A 597 -40.24 -0.65 -40.96
CA GLY A 597 -39.79 -1.63 -39.97
C GLY A 597 -38.29 -1.89 -40.03
N GLU A 598 -37.54 -0.82 -40.11
CA GLU A 598 -36.08 -0.88 -40.26
C GLU A 598 -35.43 -1.33 -39.00
N VAL A 599 -34.99 -2.49 -39.14
CA VAL A 599 -33.93 -3.10 -38.38
C VAL A 599 -32.64 -2.67 -39.05
N TYR A 600 -31.64 -2.21 -38.33
CA TYR A 600 -30.31 -2.00 -38.89
C TYR A 600 -29.92 -3.23 -39.70
N THR A 601 -30.14 -4.44 -39.18
CA THR A 601 -29.99 -5.71 -39.87
C THR A 601 -30.61 -6.86 -39.07
N THR A 602 -31.06 -7.91 -39.81
CA THR A 602 -31.41 -9.24 -39.24
C THR A 602 -30.25 -10.23 -39.39
N ASP A 603 -29.12 -9.83 -40.01
CA ASP A 603 -27.97 -10.67 -40.19
C ASP A 603 -27.33 -10.94 -38.81
N ALA A 604 -27.22 -12.22 -38.47
CA ALA A 604 -26.60 -12.66 -37.21
C ALA A 604 -25.12 -12.20 -37.03
N SER A 605 -24.47 -11.81 -38.13
CA SER A 605 -23.12 -11.20 -38.06
C SER A 605 -23.14 -9.82 -37.45
N TYR A 606 -24.29 -9.13 -37.44
CA TYR A 606 -24.43 -7.76 -36.97
C TYR A 606 -25.52 -7.60 -35.90
N TYR A 607 -26.27 -8.63 -35.58
CA TYR A 607 -27.32 -8.55 -34.58
C TYR A 607 -27.54 -9.87 -33.84
N ASN A 608 -27.50 -9.78 -32.52
CA ASN A 608 -27.94 -10.84 -31.62
C ASN A 608 -29.18 -10.37 -30.85
N PRO A 609 -30.37 -10.87 -31.22
CA PRO A 609 -31.63 -10.37 -30.61
C PRO A 609 -31.82 -10.81 -29.16
N THR A 610 -31.05 -11.80 -28.68
CA THR A 610 -31.25 -12.38 -27.35
C THR A 610 -29.90 -12.84 -26.77
N LEU A 611 -29.08 -11.88 -26.42
CA LEU A 611 -27.85 -12.15 -25.66
C LEU A 611 -28.22 -12.66 -24.25
N ALA A 612 -29.19 -12.02 -23.58
CA ALA A 612 -29.82 -12.55 -22.40
C ALA A 612 -31.36 -12.50 -22.54
N ALA A 613 -32.02 -13.63 -22.25
CA ALA A 613 -33.47 -13.81 -22.45
C ALA A 613 -34.35 -12.93 -21.57
N SER A 614 -33.78 -12.39 -20.46
CA SER A 614 -34.45 -11.47 -19.54
C SER A 614 -33.41 -10.59 -18.87
N GLY A 615 -33.60 -9.29 -18.88
CA GLY A 615 -32.68 -8.35 -18.25
C GLY A 615 -32.94 -6.92 -18.65
N THR A 616 -32.35 -6.02 -17.86
CA THR A 616 -32.41 -4.55 -18.01
C THR A 616 -31.03 -3.95 -17.79
N ALA A 617 -30.83 -2.69 -18.20
CA ALA A 617 -29.66 -1.90 -17.93
C ALA A 617 -28.31 -2.63 -18.22
N PRO A 618 -28.09 -3.04 -19.48
CA PRO A 618 -26.83 -3.72 -19.82
C PRO A 618 -25.63 -2.78 -19.77
N TYR A 619 -24.44 -3.37 -19.61
CA TYR A 619 -23.17 -2.67 -19.74
C TYR A 619 -22.16 -3.59 -20.43
N ILE A 620 -21.26 -3.04 -21.25
CA ILE A 620 -20.20 -3.80 -21.94
C ILE A 620 -18.85 -3.10 -21.75
N ILE A 621 -17.82 -3.90 -21.52
CA ILE A 621 -16.40 -3.49 -21.52
C ILE A 621 -15.59 -4.53 -22.31
N GLN A 622 -14.37 -4.16 -22.70
CA GLN A 622 -13.38 -5.08 -23.26
C GLN A 622 -12.05 -4.88 -22.57
N PHE A 623 -11.42 -5.99 -22.14
CA PHE A 623 -10.08 -5.97 -21.62
C PHE A 623 -9.05 -5.72 -22.74
N PRO A 624 -7.88 -5.12 -22.43
CA PRO A 624 -6.79 -4.98 -23.41
C PRO A 624 -6.33 -6.31 -24.04
N SER A 625 -6.49 -7.43 -23.33
CA SER A 625 -6.20 -8.78 -23.82
C SER A 625 -7.25 -9.33 -24.79
N GLY A 626 -8.41 -8.66 -24.93
CA GLY A 626 -9.44 -8.98 -25.91
C GLY A 626 -10.77 -9.44 -25.32
N GLU A 627 -10.78 -10.06 -24.15
CA GLU A 627 -12.03 -10.57 -23.54
C GLU A 627 -13.01 -9.44 -23.31
N THR A 628 -14.29 -9.71 -23.59
CA THR A 628 -15.39 -8.80 -23.33
C THR A 628 -16.19 -9.25 -22.11
N VAL A 629 -16.76 -8.30 -21.38
CA VAL A 629 -17.69 -8.58 -20.28
C VAL A 629 -18.96 -7.79 -20.52
N VAL A 630 -20.10 -8.50 -20.53
CA VAL A 630 -21.41 -7.89 -20.52
C VAL A 630 -22.09 -8.13 -19.18
N SER A 631 -22.54 -7.05 -18.54
CA SER A 631 -23.37 -7.14 -17.33
C SER A 631 -24.78 -6.66 -17.57
N TYR A 632 -25.73 -7.14 -16.77
CA TYR A 632 -27.14 -6.73 -16.81
C TYR A 632 -27.87 -7.04 -15.51
N SER A 633 -28.95 -6.36 -15.26
CA SER A 633 -29.81 -6.53 -14.09
C SER A 633 -31.01 -7.43 -14.40
N ASN A 634 -31.28 -8.40 -13.53
CA ASN A 634 -32.49 -9.21 -13.51
C ASN A 634 -32.83 -9.60 -12.06
N GLY A 635 -33.28 -8.61 -11.28
CA GLY A 635 -33.42 -8.74 -9.83
C GLY A 635 -32.12 -8.81 -9.05
N ARG A 636 -31.07 -9.30 -9.69
CA ARG A 636 -29.65 -9.29 -9.24
C ARG A 636 -28.79 -8.75 -10.36
N GLN A 637 -27.53 -8.48 -10.10
CA GLN A 637 -26.60 -8.06 -11.14
C GLN A 637 -25.80 -9.26 -11.63
N TYR A 638 -25.92 -9.54 -12.92
CA TYR A 638 -25.23 -10.63 -13.60
C TYR A 638 -24.19 -10.12 -14.57
N ALA A 639 -23.22 -10.96 -14.90
CA ALA A 639 -22.26 -10.75 -15.97
C ALA A 639 -21.95 -12.05 -16.72
N MET A 640 -21.43 -11.90 -17.94
CA MET A 640 -20.95 -12.99 -18.81
C MET A 640 -19.63 -12.54 -19.44
N ILE A 641 -18.75 -13.47 -19.73
CA ILE A 641 -17.50 -13.23 -20.45
C ILE A 641 -17.66 -13.71 -21.90
N GLY A 642 -17.25 -12.88 -22.84
CA GLY A 642 -17.21 -13.16 -24.26
C GLY A 642 -15.78 -13.06 -24.81
N ASP A 643 -15.64 -13.45 -26.08
CA ASP A 643 -14.36 -13.39 -26.79
C ASP A 643 -14.02 -11.97 -27.28
N GLU A 644 -12.91 -11.83 -28.00
CA GLU A 644 -12.37 -10.58 -28.52
C GLU A 644 -13.28 -9.89 -29.55
N THR A 645 -14.25 -10.64 -30.12
CA THR A 645 -15.25 -10.12 -31.07
C THR A 645 -16.55 -9.73 -30.40
N ALA A 646 -16.59 -9.79 -29.04
CA ALA A 646 -17.80 -9.63 -28.23
C ALA A 646 -18.90 -10.64 -28.63
N ARG A 647 -18.48 -11.89 -28.86
CA ARG A 647 -19.36 -13.00 -29.20
C ARG A 647 -19.08 -14.17 -28.26
N ASN A 648 -19.71 -15.29 -28.49
CA ASN A 648 -19.43 -16.54 -27.78
C ASN A 648 -19.41 -16.38 -26.25
N PHE A 649 -20.34 -15.60 -25.73
CA PHE A 649 -20.47 -15.42 -24.28
C PHE A 649 -20.79 -16.75 -23.61
N SER A 650 -20.03 -17.04 -22.56
CA SER A 650 -20.17 -18.26 -21.78
C SER A 650 -20.35 -17.97 -20.31
N GLY A 651 -21.04 -18.86 -19.65
CA GLY A 651 -21.31 -18.76 -18.22
C GLY A 651 -22.07 -17.48 -17.84
N GLN A 652 -22.71 -17.54 -16.70
CA GLN A 652 -23.34 -16.41 -16.07
C GLN A 652 -22.96 -16.41 -14.61
N PHE A 653 -22.41 -15.31 -14.15
CA PHE A 653 -22.04 -15.17 -12.74
C PHE A 653 -22.67 -13.90 -12.15
N GLN A 654 -22.75 -13.85 -10.83
CA GLN A 654 -23.34 -12.73 -10.12
C GLN A 654 -22.24 -11.77 -9.67
N ILE A 655 -22.28 -10.52 -10.14
CA ILE A 655 -21.44 -9.43 -9.62
C ILE A 655 -21.94 -9.03 -8.24
N ALA A 656 -23.29 -9.02 -8.03
CA ALA A 656 -23.89 -8.80 -6.74
C ALA A 656 -25.06 -9.77 -6.58
N SER A 657 -25.11 -10.47 -5.46
CA SER A 657 -26.07 -11.55 -5.17
C SER A 657 -27.30 -11.07 -4.43
N GLU A 658 -27.31 -9.85 -3.90
CA GLU A 658 -28.47 -9.29 -3.25
C GLU A 658 -29.64 -9.09 -4.21
N SER A 659 -30.86 -9.21 -3.71
CA SER A 659 -32.05 -8.85 -4.44
C SER A 659 -32.16 -7.34 -4.60
N SER A 660 -32.89 -6.90 -5.65
CA SER A 660 -33.07 -5.48 -5.97
C SER A 660 -31.81 -4.76 -6.44
N CYS A 661 -30.89 -5.47 -7.08
CA CYS A 661 -29.75 -4.87 -7.78
C CYS A 661 -30.20 -4.26 -9.10
N SER A 662 -29.64 -3.10 -9.46
CA SER A 662 -29.96 -2.41 -10.70
C SER A 662 -28.85 -1.48 -11.19
N TRP A 663 -28.89 -1.21 -12.49
CA TRP A 663 -28.11 -0.17 -13.20
C TRP A 663 -26.60 -0.24 -13.00
N GLY A 664 -26.04 -1.45 -12.94
CA GLY A 664 -24.60 -1.62 -12.77
C GLY A 664 -23.77 -0.99 -13.88
N GLY A 665 -22.68 -0.33 -13.50
CA GLY A 665 -21.64 0.18 -14.41
C GLY A 665 -20.34 -0.59 -14.21
N LEU A 666 -19.61 -0.80 -15.31
CA LEU A 666 -18.31 -1.45 -15.32
C LEU A 666 -17.24 -0.50 -15.86
N ASP A 667 -15.99 -0.69 -15.45
CA ASP A 667 -14.84 -0.12 -16.14
C ASP A 667 -13.60 -1.01 -15.99
N VAL A 668 -12.74 -0.98 -17.01
CA VAL A 668 -11.45 -1.69 -16.97
C VAL A 668 -10.46 -0.81 -16.24
N CYS A 669 -9.70 -1.40 -15.32
CA CYS A 669 -8.57 -0.77 -14.65
C CYS A 669 -7.31 -1.59 -14.90
N GLY A 670 -6.27 -0.94 -15.44
CA GLY A 670 -5.07 -1.64 -15.89
C GLY A 670 -5.32 -2.56 -17.08
N SER A 671 -4.59 -3.66 -17.16
CA SER A 671 -4.64 -4.58 -18.32
C SER A 671 -5.58 -5.77 -18.11
N HIS A 672 -5.87 -6.16 -16.87
CA HIS A 672 -6.57 -7.41 -16.54
C HIS A 672 -7.55 -7.27 -15.37
N GLU A 673 -7.78 -6.07 -14.86
CA GLU A 673 -8.75 -5.83 -13.79
C GLU A 673 -9.96 -5.04 -14.27
N MET A 674 -11.09 -5.25 -13.62
CA MET A 674 -12.28 -4.42 -13.79
C MET A 674 -12.87 -4.02 -12.44
N MET A 675 -13.48 -2.84 -12.43
CA MET A 675 -14.34 -2.38 -11.34
C MET A 675 -15.80 -2.51 -11.76
N ALA A 676 -16.64 -2.89 -10.80
CA ALA A 676 -18.10 -2.89 -10.95
C ALA A 676 -18.73 -2.01 -9.86
N ALA A 677 -19.61 -1.11 -10.28
CA ALA A 677 -20.43 -0.29 -9.38
C ALA A 677 -21.89 -0.66 -9.57
N VAL A 678 -22.55 -1.17 -8.53
CA VAL A 678 -23.92 -1.69 -8.62
C VAL A 678 -24.79 -1.07 -7.54
N ARG A 679 -25.99 -0.59 -7.90
CA ARG A 679 -26.98 -0.18 -6.89
C ARG A 679 -27.60 -1.40 -6.24
N ILE A 680 -27.64 -1.44 -4.93
CA ILE A 680 -28.35 -2.44 -4.12
C ILE A 680 -29.51 -1.73 -3.41
N GLY A 681 -30.74 -2.08 -3.77
CA GLY A 681 -31.94 -1.38 -3.27
C GLY A 681 -32.33 -1.72 -1.84
N ARG A 682 -32.06 -2.93 -1.36
CA ARG A 682 -32.37 -3.42 0.00
C ARG A 682 -33.83 -3.25 0.44
N GLY A 683 -34.71 -2.80 -0.45
CA GLY A 683 -36.13 -2.55 -0.14
C GLY A 683 -36.40 -1.33 0.74
N GLY A 684 -35.39 -0.50 0.97
CA GLY A 684 -35.45 0.69 1.80
C GLY A 684 -35.13 1.99 1.08
N ASP A 685 -35.30 3.10 1.78
CA ASP A 685 -34.80 4.42 1.44
C ASP A 685 -33.83 4.92 2.51
N SER A 686 -33.29 6.13 2.35
CA SER A 686 -32.29 6.69 3.29
C SER A 686 -32.80 6.84 4.73
N SER A 687 -34.11 6.84 4.94
CA SER A 687 -34.73 6.95 6.27
C SER A 687 -34.89 5.61 7.00
N THR A 688 -34.58 4.48 6.32
CA THR A 688 -34.71 3.14 6.87
C THR A 688 -33.44 2.64 7.55
N SER A 689 -33.55 1.59 8.35
CA SER A 689 -32.40 0.91 8.95
C SER A 689 -31.54 0.14 7.91
N ASN A 690 -32.02 0.01 6.68
CA ASN A 690 -31.34 -0.69 5.59
C ASN A 690 -31.44 0.12 4.28
N PRO A 691 -30.72 1.27 4.19
CA PRO A 691 -30.79 2.16 3.06
C PRO A 691 -30.16 1.52 1.81
N PRO A 692 -30.59 1.96 0.60
CA PRO A 692 -29.92 1.55 -0.63
C PRO A 692 -28.48 2.07 -0.66
N VAL A 693 -27.60 1.30 -1.30
CA VAL A 693 -26.16 1.61 -1.40
C VAL A 693 -25.67 1.40 -2.83
N ILE A 694 -24.48 1.91 -3.12
CA ILE A 694 -23.69 1.51 -4.29
C ILE A 694 -22.59 0.58 -3.78
N ALA A 695 -22.64 -0.67 -4.24
CA ALA A 695 -21.57 -1.63 -3.99
C ALA A 695 -20.50 -1.51 -5.07
N ILE A 696 -19.26 -1.32 -4.66
CA ILE A 696 -18.08 -1.36 -5.53
C ILE A 696 -17.38 -2.70 -5.33
N SER A 697 -17.15 -3.41 -6.41
CA SER A 697 -16.41 -4.68 -6.42
C SER A 697 -15.28 -4.62 -7.46
N ARG A 698 -14.18 -5.30 -7.19
CA ARG A 698 -13.03 -5.40 -8.08
C ARG A 698 -12.82 -6.86 -8.47
N TYR A 699 -12.52 -7.10 -9.73
CA TYR A 699 -12.25 -8.41 -10.29
C TYR A 699 -10.95 -8.38 -11.08
N ALA A 700 -10.20 -9.49 -11.07
CA ALA A 700 -9.05 -9.69 -11.92
C ALA A 700 -9.29 -10.87 -12.87
N LEU A 701 -8.86 -10.70 -14.11
CA LEU A 701 -8.82 -11.76 -15.11
C LEU A 701 -7.52 -12.54 -14.92
N ASN A 702 -7.60 -13.81 -14.55
CA ASN A 702 -6.47 -14.58 -14.01
C ASN A 702 -5.58 -15.30 -15.03
N HIS A 703 -5.51 -14.88 -16.27
CA HIS A 703 -4.67 -15.54 -17.30
C HIS A 703 -3.31 -14.86 -17.50
N SER A 704 -3.20 -13.57 -17.22
CA SER A 704 -1.92 -12.86 -17.28
C SER A 704 -1.87 -11.69 -16.32
N ILE A 705 -0.65 -11.23 -16.03
CA ILE A 705 -0.34 -10.03 -15.24
C ILE A 705 0.90 -9.36 -15.84
N ASN A 706 0.95 -8.04 -15.90
CA ASN A 706 2.12 -7.30 -16.30
C ASN A 706 3.01 -7.00 -15.08
N ALA A 707 4.30 -7.29 -15.19
CA ALA A 707 5.26 -6.86 -14.19
C ALA A 707 5.51 -5.36 -14.32
N THR A 708 5.52 -4.66 -13.19
CA THR A 708 5.94 -3.26 -13.15
C THR A 708 7.46 -3.19 -13.29
N SER A 709 7.98 -2.30 -14.14
CA SER A 709 9.43 -2.09 -14.27
C SER A 709 9.96 -1.28 -13.10
N ARG A 710 10.44 -1.97 -12.06
CA ARG A 710 10.90 -1.38 -10.80
C ARG A 710 11.78 -2.35 -10.04
N THR A 711 12.88 -1.86 -9.47
CA THR A 711 13.64 -2.60 -8.45
C THR A 711 12.89 -2.56 -7.13
N VAL A 712 12.68 -3.73 -6.55
CA VAL A 712 12.05 -3.91 -5.24
C VAL A 712 13.09 -4.43 -4.26
N LYS A 713 12.99 -3.96 -3.04
CA LYS A 713 13.75 -4.42 -1.91
C LYS A 713 12.95 -5.50 -1.19
N ALA A 714 13.42 -6.73 -1.25
CA ALA A 714 12.74 -7.81 -0.53
C ALA A 714 13.08 -7.73 0.97
N ASP A 715 12.44 -6.80 1.68
CA ASP A 715 12.73 -6.50 3.09
C ASP A 715 11.54 -6.70 4.03
N GLY A 716 10.42 -7.15 3.51
CA GLY A 716 9.19 -7.38 4.27
C GLY A 716 8.34 -6.13 4.45
N VAL A 717 8.61 -5.05 3.70
CA VAL A 717 7.86 -3.80 3.71
C VAL A 717 7.36 -3.49 2.32
N ASN A 718 6.06 -3.30 2.17
CA ASN A 718 5.42 -3.12 0.86
C ASN A 718 5.35 -1.65 0.38
N THR A 719 6.23 -0.78 0.88
CA THR A 719 6.20 0.66 0.55
C THR A 719 6.55 0.99 -0.90
N GLU A 720 7.32 0.14 -1.56
CA GLU A 720 7.64 0.29 -2.98
C GLU A 720 6.50 -0.13 -3.91
N TRP A 721 5.55 -0.93 -3.41
CA TRP A 721 4.43 -1.41 -4.19
C TRP A 721 3.29 -0.39 -4.19
N ALA A 722 2.80 -0.04 -5.38
CA ALA A 722 1.67 0.86 -5.51
C ALA A 722 0.34 0.07 -5.48
N SER A 723 -0.71 0.67 -4.92
CA SER A 723 -2.06 0.10 -4.99
C SER A 723 -2.57 -0.03 -6.43
N THR A 724 -1.98 0.75 -7.36
CA THR A 724 -2.25 0.73 -8.80
C THR A 724 -1.46 -0.34 -9.55
N ASP A 725 -0.48 -1.01 -8.93
CA ASP A 725 0.19 -2.16 -9.55
C ASP A 725 -0.82 -3.27 -9.78
N GLU A 726 -0.76 -3.92 -10.93
CA GLU A 726 -1.66 -5.03 -11.26
C GLU A 726 -1.61 -6.13 -10.20
N ALA A 727 -2.75 -6.76 -9.92
CA ALA A 727 -2.87 -7.76 -8.89
C ALA A 727 -3.73 -8.94 -9.32
N LEU A 728 -3.37 -10.14 -8.86
CA LEU A 728 -4.20 -11.33 -8.93
C LEU A 728 -4.58 -11.79 -7.52
N PHE A 729 -5.68 -12.52 -7.42
CA PHE A 729 -6.26 -12.90 -6.13
C PHE A 729 -6.47 -14.41 -6.06
N VAL A 730 -6.29 -14.98 -4.87
CA VAL A 730 -6.60 -16.39 -4.58
C VAL A 730 -7.10 -16.52 -3.15
N GLY A 731 -8.03 -17.45 -2.91
CA GLY A 731 -8.65 -17.68 -1.61
C GLY A 731 -10.10 -17.21 -1.53
N SER A 732 -10.76 -17.52 -0.43
CA SER A 732 -12.17 -17.22 -0.20
C SER A 732 -12.38 -16.14 0.85
N LYS A 733 -13.57 -15.54 0.91
CA LYS A 733 -13.93 -14.50 1.87
C LYS A 733 -13.99 -14.98 3.32
N SER A 734 -14.31 -16.23 3.53
CA SER A 734 -14.51 -16.81 4.88
C SER A 734 -13.25 -17.42 5.48
N GLN A 735 -12.16 -17.37 4.74
CA GLN A 735 -10.87 -17.96 5.11
C GLN A 735 -9.78 -16.91 4.90
N ALA A 736 -8.62 -17.33 4.39
CA ALA A 736 -7.59 -16.42 3.95
C ALA A 736 -7.75 -16.05 2.47
N GLN A 737 -7.33 -14.86 2.10
CA GLN A 737 -7.19 -14.42 0.72
C GLN A 737 -5.78 -13.87 0.50
N ALA A 738 -5.13 -14.32 -0.58
CA ALA A 738 -3.84 -13.77 -1.00
C ALA A 738 -4.00 -12.87 -2.23
N THR A 739 -3.22 -11.79 -2.27
CA THR A 739 -3.01 -10.92 -3.43
C THR A 739 -1.59 -11.13 -3.92
N LEU A 740 -1.41 -11.34 -5.23
CA LEU A 740 -0.11 -11.45 -5.89
C LEU A 740 0.13 -10.23 -6.77
N ARG A 741 1.25 -9.54 -6.58
CA ARG A 741 1.76 -8.49 -7.46
C ARG A 741 3.13 -8.87 -8.00
N CYS A 742 3.51 -8.30 -9.13
CA CYS A 742 4.78 -8.61 -9.78
C CYS A 742 5.51 -7.36 -10.22
N SER A 743 6.83 -7.36 -10.06
CA SER A 743 7.74 -6.33 -10.56
C SER A 743 8.99 -6.98 -11.13
N SER A 744 9.75 -6.27 -11.96
CA SER A 744 11.03 -6.77 -12.47
C SER A 744 12.02 -5.65 -12.77
N ASP A 745 13.30 -5.97 -12.66
CA ASP A 745 14.40 -5.16 -13.14
C ASP A 745 15.34 -6.00 -14.03
N THR A 746 16.56 -5.52 -14.26
CA THR A 746 17.55 -6.24 -15.08
C THR A 746 18.01 -7.55 -14.50
N ASP A 747 17.99 -7.69 -13.18
CA ASP A 747 18.61 -8.78 -12.43
C ASP A 747 17.58 -9.77 -11.85
N ASN A 748 16.42 -9.27 -11.43
CA ASN A 748 15.44 -10.05 -10.69
C ASN A 748 14.01 -9.91 -11.23
N VAL A 749 13.19 -10.90 -10.88
CA VAL A 749 11.73 -10.81 -10.85
C VAL A 749 11.30 -10.81 -9.39
N TYR A 750 10.43 -9.91 -9.03
CA TYR A 750 9.94 -9.72 -7.67
C TYR A 750 8.46 -10.05 -7.56
N PHE A 751 8.08 -10.68 -6.47
CA PHE A 751 6.68 -10.94 -6.14
C PHE A 751 6.36 -10.42 -4.74
N LEU A 752 5.24 -9.72 -4.62
CA LEU A 752 4.60 -9.42 -3.36
C LEU A 752 3.40 -10.33 -3.20
N ILE A 753 3.35 -11.07 -2.11
CA ILE A 753 2.19 -11.87 -1.69
C ILE A 753 1.68 -11.24 -0.40
N GLU A 754 0.49 -10.64 -0.43
CA GLU A 754 -0.19 -10.14 0.77
C GLU A 754 -1.30 -11.13 1.12
N VAL A 755 -1.20 -11.76 2.29
CA VAL A 755 -2.19 -12.72 2.78
C VAL A 755 -3.03 -12.05 3.86
N PHE A 756 -4.30 -11.78 3.55
CA PHE A 756 -5.28 -11.42 4.56
C PHE A 756 -5.69 -12.67 5.32
N ASP A 757 -5.53 -12.64 6.63
CA ASP A 757 -5.90 -13.70 7.54
C ASP A 757 -6.00 -13.12 8.96
N ASN A 758 -7.14 -13.21 9.59
CA ASN A 758 -7.35 -12.66 10.94
C ASN A 758 -6.81 -13.58 12.05
N SER A 759 -6.33 -14.77 11.71
CA SER A 759 -5.80 -15.76 12.65
C SER A 759 -4.56 -16.50 12.10
N PRO A 760 -3.52 -15.78 11.63
CA PRO A 760 -2.39 -16.38 10.94
C PRO A 760 -1.62 -17.38 11.83
N ASP A 761 -1.53 -18.63 11.38
CA ASP A 761 -0.79 -19.72 12.03
C ASP A 761 0.51 -20.00 11.24
N SER A 762 1.54 -20.50 11.90
CA SER A 762 2.78 -20.89 11.22
C SER A 762 2.63 -22.11 10.31
N GLY A 763 1.50 -22.79 10.35
CA GLY A 763 1.13 -23.85 9.41
C GLY A 763 0.43 -23.37 8.16
N ASP A 764 -0.05 -22.11 8.11
CA ASP A 764 -0.56 -21.47 6.91
C ASP A 764 0.60 -21.20 5.96
N TYR A 765 0.36 -21.26 4.67
CA TYR A 765 1.41 -20.96 3.70
C TYR A 765 0.85 -20.50 2.35
N ALA A 766 1.67 -19.74 1.65
CA ALA A 766 1.56 -19.50 0.24
C ALA A 766 2.66 -20.27 -0.51
N LEU A 767 2.29 -20.93 -1.59
CA LEU A 767 3.21 -21.63 -2.48
C LEU A 767 3.18 -20.96 -3.85
N LEU A 768 4.27 -20.32 -4.22
CA LEU A 768 4.48 -19.72 -5.54
C LEU A 768 5.21 -20.76 -6.41
N ASP A 769 4.52 -21.31 -7.38
CA ASP A 769 5.08 -22.20 -8.38
C ASP A 769 5.51 -21.43 -9.62
N ILE A 770 6.74 -21.66 -10.07
CA ILE A 770 7.30 -21.19 -11.35
C ILE A 770 7.91 -22.39 -12.08
N PRO A 771 8.28 -22.30 -13.38
CA PRO A 771 8.87 -23.44 -14.10
C PRO A 771 10.11 -24.03 -13.44
N ALA A 772 10.87 -23.23 -12.73
CA ALA A 772 12.08 -23.66 -12.01
C ALA A 772 11.77 -24.43 -10.71
N GLY A 773 10.54 -24.37 -10.19
CA GLY A 773 10.11 -25.06 -8.97
C GLY A 773 9.22 -24.21 -8.06
N GLY A 774 8.81 -24.79 -6.93
CA GLY A 774 7.96 -24.12 -5.94
C GLY A 774 8.76 -23.39 -4.86
N ILE A 775 8.26 -22.23 -4.44
CA ILE A 775 8.76 -21.41 -3.34
C ILE A 775 7.64 -21.32 -2.31
N LYS A 776 7.83 -21.96 -1.17
CA LYS A 776 6.84 -22.02 -0.09
C LYS A 776 7.23 -21.04 1.01
N VAL A 777 6.32 -20.13 1.33
CA VAL A 777 6.51 -19.08 2.34
C VAL A 777 5.37 -19.08 3.35
N ASN A 778 5.62 -18.64 4.56
CA ASN A 778 4.61 -18.37 5.59
C ASN A 778 4.91 -17.06 6.31
N LYS A 779 4.13 -16.71 7.32
CA LYS A 779 4.31 -15.47 8.09
C LYS A 779 5.70 -15.34 8.76
N ASP A 780 6.38 -16.45 8.99
CA ASP A 780 7.67 -16.51 9.69
C ASP A 780 8.87 -16.54 8.72
N GLY A 781 8.64 -16.62 7.41
CA GLY A 781 9.68 -16.57 6.38
C GLY A 781 9.60 -17.68 5.33
N LEU A 782 10.74 -17.98 4.72
CA LEU A 782 10.89 -19.05 3.73
C LEU A 782 10.80 -20.42 4.42
N VAL A 783 9.79 -21.21 4.05
CA VAL A 783 9.63 -22.59 4.54
C VAL A 783 10.48 -23.56 3.72
N SER A 784 10.39 -23.45 2.38
CA SER A 784 11.20 -24.28 1.47
C SER A 784 11.24 -23.66 0.07
N SER A 785 12.30 -23.90 -0.68
CA SER A 785 12.42 -23.53 -2.08
C SER A 785 13.12 -24.61 -2.89
N ALA A 786 12.52 -24.94 -4.04
CA ALA A 786 13.19 -25.70 -5.09
C ALA A 786 13.99 -24.82 -6.06
N VAL A 787 13.81 -23.47 -5.97
CA VAL A 787 14.48 -22.48 -6.80
C VAL A 787 15.73 -21.98 -6.08
N ALA A 788 16.86 -21.93 -6.77
CA ALA A 788 18.12 -21.49 -6.20
C ALA A 788 18.17 -19.96 -6.02
N SER A 789 18.90 -19.49 -5.02
CA SER A 789 19.24 -18.07 -4.82
C SER A 789 18.03 -17.14 -4.65
N VAL A 790 16.93 -17.64 -4.09
CA VAL A 790 15.74 -16.84 -3.78
C VAL A 790 15.98 -16.06 -2.49
N THR A 791 15.65 -14.77 -2.50
CA THR A 791 15.56 -13.94 -1.29
C THR A 791 14.10 -13.79 -0.89
N VAL A 792 13.78 -14.05 0.37
CA VAL A 792 12.43 -13.91 0.93
C VAL A 792 12.49 -13.11 2.22
N SER A 793 11.62 -12.12 2.34
CA SER A 793 11.37 -11.43 3.60
C SER A 793 9.88 -11.36 3.86
N THR A 794 9.49 -11.53 5.12
CA THR A 794 8.08 -11.55 5.53
C THR A 794 7.84 -10.58 6.69
N CYS A 795 6.62 -10.07 6.78
CA CYS A 795 6.17 -9.28 7.90
C CYS A 795 4.75 -9.68 8.29
N ALA A 796 4.52 -9.84 9.58
CA ALA A 796 3.17 -10.06 10.12
C ALA A 796 2.48 -8.71 10.38
N ALA A 797 1.21 -8.59 9.97
CA ALA A 797 0.32 -7.50 10.35
C ALA A 797 -0.70 -8.08 11.34
N PRO A 798 -0.54 -7.85 12.66
CA PRO A 798 -1.43 -8.40 13.67
C PRO A 798 -2.89 -8.08 13.35
N ASP A 799 -3.78 -9.04 13.52
CA ASP A 799 -5.22 -8.95 13.23
C ASP A 799 -5.61 -8.69 11.76
N GLN A 800 -4.63 -8.70 10.83
CA GLN A 800 -4.87 -8.51 9.40
C GLN A 800 -4.34 -9.67 8.56
N GLY A 801 -3.22 -10.27 8.96
CA GLY A 801 -2.54 -11.32 8.22
C GLY A 801 -1.02 -11.09 8.12
N TRP A 802 -0.45 -11.32 6.95
CA TRP A 802 0.99 -11.21 6.73
C TRP A 802 1.30 -10.94 5.26
N LEU A 803 2.51 -10.51 4.98
CA LEU A 803 3.02 -10.40 3.61
C LEU A 803 4.36 -11.11 3.44
N ALA A 804 4.67 -11.47 2.20
CA ALA A 804 5.97 -11.96 1.77
C ALA A 804 6.42 -11.25 0.50
N GLU A 805 7.65 -10.79 0.50
CA GLU A 805 8.35 -10.33 -0.69
C GLU A 805 9.36 -11.38 -1.12
N ILE A 806 9.36 -11.69 -2.40
CA ILE A 806 10.20 -12.74 -2.99
C ILE A 806 10.97 -12.13 -4.16
N ALA A 807 12.30 -12.15 -4.09
CA ALA A 807 13.17 -11.80 -5.21
C ALA A 807 13.78 -13.06 -5.82
N ILE A 808 13.62 -13.25 -7.11
CA ILE A 808 14.10 -14.41 -7.88
C ILE A 808 15.05 -13.90 -8.96
N PRO A 809 16.33 -14.30 -8.95
CA PRO A 809 17.24 -13.92 -10.03
C PRO A 809 16.71 -14.37 -11.40
N ARG A 810 16.70 -13.50 -12.39
CA ARG A 810 16.23 -13.81 -13.75
C ARG A 810 16.96 -15.02 -14.37
N SER A 811 18.24 -15.22 -14.00
CA SER A 811 19.06 -16.34 -14.46
C SER A 811 18.53 -17.71 -14.05
N VAL A 812 17.71 -17.80 -12.98
CA VAL A 812 17.14 -19.07 -12.47
C VAL A 812 15.62 -19.15 -12.66
N ALA A 813 14.93 -18.07 -12.98
CA ALA A 813 13.47 -18.00 -13.10
C ALA A 813 12.89 -18.79 -14.29
N GLN A 814 13.72 -19.16 -15.29
CA GLN A 814 13.32 -19.84 -16.52
C GLN A 814 12.30 -19.03 -17.36
N ILE A 815 12.58 -17.72 -17.52
CA ILE A 815 11.79 -16.85 -18.38
C ILE A 815 11.91 -17.32 -19.83
N SER A 816 10.78 -17.47 -20.53
CA SER A 816 10.73 -17.85 -21.92
C SER A 816 9.93 -16.82 -22.74
N SER A 817 10.51 -16.34 -23.85
CA SER A 817 9.87 -15.32 -24.71
C SER A 817 9.34 -14.08 -23.95
N GLY A 818 10.09 -13.62 -22.91
CA GLY A 818 9.71 -12.48 -22.10
C GLY A 818 8.51 -12.75 -21.16
N GLN A 819 8.16 -14.01 -20.93
CA GLN A 819 7.07 -14.40 -20.04
C GLN A 819 7.55 -15.40 -18.99
N LEU A 820 6.95 -15.37 -17.81
CA LEU A 820 7.16 -16.33 -16.73
C LEU A 820 5.80 -16.90 -16.30
N PRO A 821 5.54 -18.18 -16.54
CA PRO A 821 4.37 -18.86 -16.00
C PRO A 821 4.45 -18.95 -14.48
N VAL A 822 3.38 -18.60 -13.79
CA VAL A 822 3.30 -18.66 -12.32
C VAL A 822 1.95 -19.22 -11.87
N ASN A 823 1.94 -19.87 -10.71
CA ASN A 823 0.72 -20.24 -10.00
C ASN A 823 0.90 -19.94 -8.52
N LEU A 824 -0.12 -19.42 -7.87
CA LEU A 824 -0.13 -19.22 -6.43
C LEU A 824 -1.17 -20.11 -5.80
N THR A 825 -0.75 -20.89 -4.81
CA THR A 825 -1.59 -21.74 -3.97
C THR A 825 -1.55 -21.21 -2.54
N LEU A 826 -2.72 -20.99 -1.95
CA LEU A 826 -2.88 -20.59 -0.55
C LEU A 826 -3.43 -21.78 0.24
N TYR A 827 -2.78 -22.13 1.34
CA TYR A 827 -3.24 -23.14 2.29
C TYR A 827 -3.52 -22.46 3.64
N GLU A 828 -4.68 -22.73 4.17
CA GLU A 828 -5.14 -22.26 5.47
C GLU A 828 -5.37 -23.47 6.39
N LYS A 829 -4.60 -23.55 7.47
CA LYS A 829 -4.52 -24.72 8.35
C LYS A 829 -5.75 -24.89 9.24
N SER A 830 -6.37 -23.79 9.69
CA SER A 830 -7.49 -23.88 10.64
C SER A 830 -8.69 -24.59 10.04
N THR A 831 -8.91 -24.41 8.74
CA THR A 831 -9.98 -25.08 7.96
C THR A 831 -9.48 -26.28 7.16
N GLY A 832 -8.17 -26.42 6.99
CA GLY A 832 -7.55 -27.44 6.12
C GLY A 832 -7.82 -27.23 4.64
N THR A 833 -8.15 -25.99 4.23
CA THR A 833 -8.49 -25.68 2.83
C THR A 833 -7.28 -25.26 2.01
N THR A 834 -7.35 -25.54 0.72
CA THR A 834 -6.33 -25.17 -0.26
C THR A 834 -7.01 -24.54 -1.45
N ASP A 835 -6.66 -23.31 -1.76
CA ASP A 835 -7.11 -22.55 -2.94
C ASP A 835 -5.93 -22.28 -3.86
N ALA A 836 -6.11 -22.47 -5.16
CA ALA A 836 -5.08 -22.20 -6.18
C ALA A 836 -5.65 -21.30 -7.29
N MET A 837 -4.81 -20.42 -7.84
CA MET A 837 -5.20 -19.57 -8.98
C MET A 837 -5.58 -20.40 -10.20
N ARG A 838 -4.81 -21.43 -10.48
CA ARG A 838 -4.98 -22.31 -11.64
C ARG A 838 -4.81 -23.77 -11.21
N ASP A 839 -5.17 -24.69 -12.10
CA ASP A 839 -4.90 -26.10 -11.89
C ASP A 839 -3.38 -26.41 -11.93
N SER A 840 -3.00 -27.64 -11.67
CA SER A 840 -1.60 -28.07 -11.63
C SER A 840 -0.91 -28.07 -13.00
N SER A 841 -1.64 -27.86 -14.10
CA SER A 841 -1.06 -27.85 -15.44
C SER A 841 -0.33 -26.55 -15.73
N GLN A 842 0.99 -26.60 -15.86
CA GLN A 842 1.83 -25.44 -16.13
C GLN A 842 1.43 -24.66 -17.39
N SER A 843 0.86 -25.32 -18.40
CA SER A 843 0.39 -24.67 -19.62
C SER A 843 -0.76 -23.69 -19.35
N LYS A 844 -1.51 -23.88 -18.26
CA LYS A 844 -2.62 -23.05 -17.83
C LYS A 844 -2.25 -22.00 -16.78
N TRP A 845 -1.01 -22.00 -16.31
CA TRP A 845 -0.57 -21.02 -15.31
C TRP A 845 -0.64 -19.61 -15.84
N VAL A 846 -0.80 -18.66 -14.93
CA VAL A 846 -0.80 -17.23 -15.23
C VAL A 846 0.52 -16.83 -15.90
N LYS A 847 0.45 -15.98 -16.92
CA LYS A 847 1.63 -15.47 -17.63
C LYS A 847 2.02 -14.09 -17.07
N VAL A 848 3.13 -14.02 -16.34
CA VAL A 848 3.76 -12.73 -16.04
C VAL A 848 4.39 -12.21 -17.33
N LYS A 849 3.98 -11.02 -17.76
CA LYS A 849 4.43 -10.35 -18.98
C LYS A 849 5.27 -9.11 -18.65
N GLN A 850 5.86 -8.49 -19.65
CA GLN A 850 6.72 -7.29 -19.53
C GLN A 850 7.95 -7.49 -18.62
N LEU A 851 8.51 -8.70 -18.70
CA LEU A 851 9.73 -9.05 -17.98
C LEU A 851 10.99 -8.65 -18.72
#